data_236679e5689013a8af6dbceb6cd1e07d
#
_entry.id   236679e5689013a8af6dbceb6cd1e07d
#
_cell.length_a   1.000
_cell.length_b   1.000
_cell.length_c   1.000
_cell.angle_alpha   90.00
_cell.angle_beta   90.00
_cell.angle_gamma   90.00
#
_symmetry.space_group_name_H-M   'P 1'
#
loop_
_entity.id
_entity.type
_entity.pdbx_description
1 polymer ?
#
loop_
_entity_poly.entity_id
_entity_poly.type
_entity_poly.pdbx_seq_one_letter_code
_entity_poly.pdbx_strand_id
1 'polypeptide(L)'
;MRLSDGELRWMQARLAQRYAAAGRDAQEKLERQLAVLAPDQALLTSWCYAASPLSDWANYDFSLFSSCAAHALHLWEQSPSVRALPEQLFLNYVLHPRVNEEELCDCRGVFYAQLAERIQGLSACEAILAINAWNAEQVCYRSTDGRTISALGAQRSGFGRCGEESTFAVNALRAAGIPARQVYTPRWAHCDDNHAWGEAFCDGAWHYLGACEPEPELDRGWFTGAASRALLVHSRCFGRPAADDTVISTDGAVTFLNQTARYAPVRTLTVLVREPDGRPSAGAEVTFGIVNASEIFPAAVLQTDSSGAARLCCGYGDLVVQARKHALRSETLCLAAQQTLELTLAEPETPSGRWEARTFRAPKEHLPARKALDPAQKVRTTEKLAAANEKRRLRVEAAYDPACVQKLHAQFGYGAEIEALLHAGYGNFAALAEFLAEPAFVPEQKLALLRTLSEKDLCDVRTEVLREALMSAADGLPQDAFTMRYVLCPRIGTEPLACCRETLLEYFSEAQKQRFCQQPEQIWQWIRGNIRQAPEAEYRQIVTLPVGAMRLRCADLRSQRLLFVMLCRALGMAARLNPHSGAAEYFSGGRFLSPEEGQTISAALCLQKRPGETWQAGADFGLSVRTSDGWMPLDLSELSWQGNCMTVLLCPGIYRVLTDNRLPNGDLRAARLDFQIDAGKTACVQLQKQPVAFAELAVDFTLADFEAEALAGFSDRRGKDSLRAAAEA
;
A
#
# COMPACT_ATOMS: atom_id res chain seq x y z
N MET A 1 0.86 35.86 -0.91
CA MET A 1 0.28 34.96 0.10
C MET A 1 1.09 35.05 1.39
N ARG A 2 0.49 34.87 2.59
CA ARG A 2 1.23 34.91 3.86
C ARG A 2 0.75 33.75 4.74
N LEU A 3 1.68 32.92 5.20
CA LEU A 3 1.38 31.87 6.18
C LEU A 3 1.36 32.46 7.60
N SER A 4 0.61 31.82 8.49
CA SER A 4 0.59 32.18 9.91
C SER A 4 1.96 31.93 10.56
N ASP A 5 2.26 32.67 11.62
CA ASP A 5 3.53 32.50 12.36
C ASP A 5 3.69 31.10 12.94
N GLY A 6 2.57 30.44 13.26
CA GLY A 6 2.56 29.04 13.72
C GLY A 6 3.00 28.07 12.62
N GLU A 7 2.49 28.28 11.41
CA GLU A 7 2.80 27.44 10.25
C GLU A 7 4.23 27.68 9.76
N LEU A 8 4.70 28.93 9.74
CA LEU A 8 6.09 29.27 9.40
C LEU A 8 7.09 28.60 10.35
N ARG A 9 6.84 28.66 11.67
CA ARG A 9 7.71 27.97 12.66
C ARG A 9 7.71 26.47 12.47
N TRP A 10 6.55 25.86 12.21
CA TRP A 10 6.44 24.43 11.93
C TRP A 10 7.24 24.05 10.67
N MET A 11 7.02 24.77 9.58
CA MET A 11 7.74 24.54 8.31
C MET A 11 9.26 24.66 8.48
N GLN A 12 9.73 25.68 9.15
CA GLN A 12 11.17 25.89 9.41
C GLN A 12 11.77 24.76 10.24
N ALA A 13 11.07 24.33 11.30
CA ALA A 13 11.53 23.22 12.15
C ALA A 13 11.59 21.89 11.36
N ARG A 14 10.59 21.63 10.52
CA ARG A 14 10.57 20.42 9.67
C ARG A 14 11.66 20.47 8.59
N LEU A 15 11.88 21.60 7.93
CA LEU A 15 12.98 21.76 6.97
C LEU A 15 14.34 21.55 7.64
N ALA A 16 14.56 22.11 8.83
CA ALA A 16 15.80 21.88 9.57
C ALA A 16 16.02 20.38 9.87
N GLN A 17 14.99 19.67 10.27
CA GLN A 17 15.04 18.21 10.47
C GLN A 17 15.38 17.47 9.16
N ARG A 18 14.73 17.84 8.03
CA ARG A 18 15.00 17.26 6.71
C ARG A 18 16.43 17.53 6.25
N TYR A 19 16.93 18.77 6.42
CA TYR A 19 18.30 19.12 6.07
C TYR A 19 19.33 18.33 6.89
N ALA A 20 19.09 18.17 8.20
CA ALA A 20 19.96 17.34 9.05
C ALA A 20 20.00 15.88 8.55
N ALA A 21 18.88 15.35 8.04
CA ALA A 21 18.77 14.03 7.47
C ALA A 21 19.30 13.95 6.03
N ALA A 22 19.04 14.90 5.15
CA ALA A 22 19.46 14.90 3.75
C ALA A 22 20.93 15.25 3.52
N GLY A 23 21.52 16.06 4.43
CA GLY A 23 22.89 16.56 4.30
C GLY A 23 22.99 17.92 3.58
N ARG A 24 24.17 18.52 3.68
CA ARG A 24 24.43 19.89 3.23
C ARG A 24 24.25 20.08 1.72
N ASP A 25 24.70 19.13 0.91
CA ASP A 25 24.61 19.23 -0.55
C ASP A 25 23.16 19.28 -1.04
N ALA A 26 22.26 18.47 -0.41
CA ALA A 26 20.84 18.48 -0.70
C ALA A 26 20.17 19.79 -0.28
N GLN A 27 20.56 20.34 0.88
CA GLN A 27 20.12 21.66 1.35
C GLN A 27 20.50 22.76 0.37
N GLU A 28 21.79 22.89 0.05
CA GLU A 28 22.31 23.93 -0.87
C GLU A 28 21.67 23.83 -2.28
N LYS A 29 21.42 22.59 -2.75
CA LYS A 29 20.71 22.37 -4.01
C LYS A 29 19.29 22.90 -3.95
N LEU A 30 18.53 22.56 -2.91
CA LEU A 30 17.15 23.02 -2.73
C LEU A 30 17.09 24.54 -2.60
N GLU A 31 17.95 25.15 -1.79
CA GLU A 31 18.01 26.61 -1.60
C GLU A 31 18.28 27.34 -2.93
N ARG A 32 19.21 26.85 -3.76
CA ARG A 32 19.46 27.41 -5.10
C ARG A 32 18.24 27.30 -6.02
N GLN A 33 17.51 26.17 -5.97
CA GLN A 33 16.31 25.96 -6.77
C GLN A 33 15.14 26.84 -6.32
N LEU A 34 14.98 27.08 -5.00
CA LEU A 34 13.97 27.96 -4.46
C LEU A 34 14.24 29.43 -4.80
N ALA A 35 15.51 29.84 -4.83
CA ALA A 35 15.91 31.22 -5.06
C ALA A 35 15.53 31.78 -6.46
N VAL A 36 15.23 30.90 -7.43
CA VAL A 36 14.82 31.33 -8.78
C VAL A 36 13.30 31.40 -8.96
N LEU A 37 12.52 30.98 -7.96
CA LEU A 37 11.05 31.06 -8.00
C LEU A 37 10.55 32.41 -7.52
N ALA A 38 9.33 32.78 -7.93
CA ALA A 38 8.60 33.89 -7.33
C ALA A 38 8.38 33.64 -5.81
N PRO A 39 8.39 34.69 -4.96
CA PRO A 39 8.38 34.52 -3.50
C PRO A 39 7.25 33.64 -2.96
N ASP A 40 6.03 33.79 -3.45
CA ASP A 40 4.88 33.00 -3.00
C ASP A 40 4.97 31.54 -3.47
N GLN A 41 5.45 31.30 -4.69
CA GLN A 41 5.71 29.94 -5.17
C GLN A 41 6.86 29.29 -4.41
N ALA A 42 7.93 30.01 -4.13
CA ALA A 42 9.06 29.52 -3.31
C ALA A 42 8.59 29.12 -1.90
N LEU A 43 7.74 29.95 -1.27
CA LEU A 43 7.15 29.66 0.03
C LEU A 43 6.34 28.36 0.04
N LEU A 44 5.42 28.19 -0.91
CA LEU A 44 4.58 26.99 -1.02
C LEU A 44 5.40 25.75 -1.39
N THR A 45 6.40 25.89 -2.27
CA THR A 45 7.33 24.79 -2.60
C THR A 45 8.13 24.37 -1.37
N SER A 46 8.64 25.33 -0.59
CA SER A 46 9.35 25.05 0.68
C SER A 46 8.46 24.31 1.66
N TRP A 47 7.18 24.71 1.72
CA TRP A 47 6.21 24.01 2.57
C TRP A 47 5.98 22.56 2.10
N CYS A 48 5.85 22.31 0.80
CA CYS A 48 5.75 20.96 0.26
C CYS A 48 6.96 20.11 0.68
N TYR A 49 8.17 20.64 0.57
CA TYR A 49 9.39 19.95 1.02
C TYR A 49 9.38 19.69 2.53
N ALA A 50 8.96 20.64 3.35
CA ALA A 50 8.85 20.45 4.80
C ALA A 50 7.87 19.32 5.18
N ALA A 51 6.74 19.24 4.48
CA ALA A 51 5.68 18.28 4.73
C ALA A 51 5.98 16.87 4.17
N SER A 52 6.78 16.77 3.10
CA SER A 52 7.06 15.50 2.44
C SER A 52 8.04 14.61 3.21
N PRO A 53 7.89 13.28 3.15
CA PRO A 53 8.93 12.35 3.58
C PRO A 53 10.23 12.55 2.82
N LEU A 54 11.36 12.16 3.41
CA LEU A 54 12.67 12.31 2.77
C LEU A 54 12.83 11.43 1.53
N SER A 55 12.15 10.29 1.50
CA SER A 55 12.05 9.44 0.31
C SER A 55 11.46 10.18 -0.90
N ASP A 56 10.53 11.13 -0.71
CA ASP A 56 10.03 11.95 -1.81
C ASP A 56 11.08 12.93 -2.35
N TRP A 57 11.91 13.51 -1.49
CA TRP A 57 13.06 14.31 -1.91
C TRP A 57 14.07 13.51 -2.74
N ALA A 58 14.20 12.22 -2.38
CA ALA A 58 15.09 11.30 -3.05
C ALA A 58 14.57 10.84 -4.42
N ASN A 59 13.26 10.61 -4.51
CA ASN A 59 12.65 9.93 -5.66
C ASN A 59 12.18 10.87 -6.76
N TYR A 60 11.86 12.14 -6.43
CA TYR A 60 11.21 13.06 -7.37
C TYR A 60 12.02 14.33 -7.59
N ASP A 61 11.85 14.90 -8.77
CA ASP A 61 12.51 16.14 -9.15
C ASP A 61 11.81 17.35 -8.52
N PHE A 62 12.58 18.42 -8.36
CA PHE A 62 12.09 19.71 -7.84
C PHE A 62 10.88 20.24 -8.61
N SER A 63 10.83 20.01 -9.92
CA SER A 63 9.75 20.46 -10.80
C SER A 63 8.38 19.96 -10.36
N LEU A 64 8.28 18.74 -9.85
CA LEU A 64 7.00 18.20 -9.35
C LEU A 64 6.44 19.04 -8.19
N PHE A 65 7.26 19.37 -7.21
CA PHE A 65 6.83 20.16 -6.04
C PHE A 65 6.54 21.61 -6.42
N SER A 66 7.39 22.22 -7.26
CA SER A 66 7.21 23.60 -7.71
C SER A 66 6.00 23.75 -8.65
N SER A 67 5.67 22.73 -9.47
CA SER A 67 4.46 22.71 -10.29
C SER A 67 3.21 22.60 -9.43
N CYS A 68 3.19 21.71 -8.43
CA CYS A 68 2.07 21.63 -7.47
C CYS A 68 1.86 22.97 -6.73
N ALA A 69 2.95 23.62 -6.31
CA ALA A 69 2.89 24.93 -5.66
C ALA A 69 2.36 26.02 -6.61
N ALA A 70 2.83 26.05 -7.85
CA ALA A 70 2.35 27.00 -8.87
C ALA A 70 0.87 26.80 -9.16
N HIS A 71 0.42 25.54 -9.32
CA HIS A 71 -0.99 25.24 -9.55
C HIS A 71 -1.87 25.64 -8.37
N ALA A 72 -1.49 25.32 -7.15
CA ALA A 72 -2.24 25.70 -5.96
C ALA A 72 -2.30 27.23 -5.78
N LEU A 73 -1.20 27.93 -6.07
CA LEU A 73 -1.16 29.39 -6.05
C LEU A 73 -2.09 29.99 -7.12
N HIS A 74 -2.08 29.46 -8.34
CA HIS A 74 -3.01 29.85 -9.40
C HIS A 74 -4.46 29.71 -8.94
N LEU A 75 -4.84 28.58 -8.35
CA LEU A 75 -6.20 28.36 -7.82
C LEU A 75 -6.54 29.36 -6.72
N TRP A 76 -5.60 29.65 -5.82
CA TRP A 76 -5.77 30.62 -4.74
C TRP A 76 -5.98 32.05 -5.28
N GLU A 77 -5.29 32.43 -6.34
CA GLU A 77 -5.43 33.73 -6.99
C GLU A 77 -6.73 33.87 -7.76
N GLN A 78 -7.16 32.82 -8.47
CA GLN A 78 -8.31 32.87 -9.35
C GLN A 78 -9.64 32.58 -8.64
N SER A 79 -9.63 31.80 -7.55
CA SER A 79 -10.86 31.36 -6.89
C SER A 79 -11.03 31.99 -5.50
N PRO A 80 -12.07 32.84 -5.30
CA PRO A 80 -12.40 33.37 -3.99
C PRO A 80 -12.71 32.29 -2.95
N SER A 81 -13.31 31.16 -3.33
CA SER A 81 -13.61 30.05 -2.44
C SER A 81 -12.34 29.33 -1.97
N VAL A 82 -11.35 29.13 -2.84
CA VAL A 82 -10.06 28.57 -2.46
C VAL A 82 -9.29 29.53 -1.52
N ARG A 83 -9.36 30.83 -1.82
CA ARG A 83 -8.73 31.87 -0.97
C ARG A 83 -9.34 31.95 0.43
N ALA A 84 -10.62 31.64 0.56
CA ALA A 84 -11.35 31.65 1.83
C ALA A 84 -11.15 30.37 2.67
N LEU A 85 -10.47 29.36 2.15
CA LEU A 85 -10.20 28.13 2.90
C LEU A 85 -9.36 28.41 4.15
N PRO A 86 -9.62 27.73 5.27
CA PRO A 86 -8.68 27.65 6.37
C PRO A 86 -7.29 27.23 5.90
N GLU A 87 -6.23 27.89 6.42
CA GLU A 87 -4.85 27.68 6.00
C GLU A 87 -4.45 26.20 5.95
N GLN A 88 -4.78 25.44 6.99
CA GLN A 88 -4.42 24.02 7.06
C GLN A 88 -5.19 23.15 6.08
N LEU A 89 -6.44 23.48 5.73
CA LEU A 89 -7.17 22.78 4.67
C LEU A 89 -6.54 23.02 3.30
N PHE A 90 -6.16 24.27 3.02
CA PHE A 90 -5.45 24.61 1.77
C PHE A 90 -4.11 23.89 1.66
N LEU A 91 -3.28 23.98 2.70
CA LEU A 91 -1.94 23.42 2.68
C LEU A 91 -1.93 21.89 2.63
N ASN A 92 -2.69 21.23 3.52
CA ASN A 92 -2.68 19.77 3.63
C ASN A 92 -3.48 19.07 2.53
N TYR A 93 -4.57 19.68 2.04
CA TYR A 93 -5.59 18.97 1.27
C TYR A 93 -5.90 19.59 -0.10
N VAL A 94 -5.22 20.70 -0.47
CA VAL A 94 -5.20 21.26 -1.83
C VAL A 94 -3.78 21.30 -2.37
N LEU A 95 -2.84 21.88 -1.64
CA LEU A 95 -1.45 22.08 -2.07
C LEU A 95 -0.66 20.77 -2.09
N HIS A 96 -0.64 20.01 -0.98
CA HIS A 96 0.28 18.88 -0.81
C HIS A 96 0.13 17.83 -1.93
N PRO A 97 1.23 17.41 -2.60
CA PRO A 97 1.14 16.49 -3.74
C PRO A 97 0.70 15.08 -3.34
N ARG A 98 1.17 14.58 -2.19
CA ARG A 98 0.96 13.19 -1.77
C ARG A 98 -0.40 12.98 -1.10
N VAL A 99 -0.99 11.83 -1.38
CA VAL A 99 -2.27 11.38 -0.81
C VAL A 99 -2.06 10.16 0.11
N ASN A 100 -1.26 9.18 -0.35
CA ASN A 100 -1.02 7.90 0.30
C ASN A 100 0.46 7.46 0.13
N GLU A 101 0.71 6.22 -0.28
CA GLU A 101 2.03 5.69 -0.68
C GLU A 101 2.21 5.61 -2.21
N GLU A 102 1.36 6.25 -2.99
CA GLU A 102 1.38 6.23 -4.45
C GLU A 102 2.68 6.75 -5.05
N GLU A 103 2.98 6.34 -6.27
CA GLU A 103 3.95 7.03 -7.11
C GLU A 103 3.42 8.43 -7.45
N LEU A 104 4.21 9.48 -7.14
CA LEU A 104 3.82 10.85 -7.43
C LEU A 104 3.99 11.17 -8.92
N CYS A 105 3.09 12.00 -9.44
CA CYS A 105 3.17 12.54 -10.80
C CYS A 105 2.60 13.97 -10.86
N ASP A 106 3.03 14.73 -11.85
CA ASP A 106 2.53 16.09 -12.09
C ASP A 106 1.19 16.04 -12.84
N CYS A 107 0.12 15.70 -12.12
CA CYS A 107 -1.22 15.51 -12.67
C CYS A 107 -2.15 16.72 -12.52
N ARG A 108 -1.82 17.70 -11.66
CA ARG A 108 -2.75 18.77 -11.26
C ARG A 108 -3.21 19.63 -12.44
N GLY A 109 -2.28 20.15 -13.22
CA GLY A 109 -2.59 20.93 -14.41
C GLY A 109 -3.33 20.12 -15.48
N VAL A 110 -2.91 18.86 -15.66
CA VAL A 110 -3.54 17.93 -16.62
C VAL A 110 -5.00 17.66 -16.28
N PHE A 111 -5.29 17.39 -15.00
CA PHE A 111 -6.67 17.13 -14.55
C PHE A 111 -7.51 18.41 -14.58
N TYR A 112 -6.96 19.53 -14.12
CA TYR A 112 -7.67 20.80 -14.17
C TYR A 112 -8.11 21.18 -15.57
N ALA A 113 -7.25 21.01 -16.57
CA ALA A 113 -7.59 21.28 -17.97
C ALA A 113 -8.77 20.44 -18.48
N GLN A 114 -8.95 19.21 -17.95
CA GLN A 114 -10.08 18.33 -18.31
C GLN A 114 -11.36 18.62 -17.49
N LEU A 115 -11.22 19.28 -16.34
CA LEU A 115 -12.30 19.47 -15.37
C LEU A 115 -12.89 20.87 -15.39
N ALA A 116 -12.11 21.91 -15.74
CA ALA A 116 -12.47 23.30 -15.56
C ALA A 116 -13.84 23.68 -16.18
N GLU A 117 -14.08 23.28 -17.42
CA GLU A 117 -15.37 23.52 -18.09
C GLU A 117 -16.52 22.74 -17.45
N ARG A 118 -16.26 21.53 -16.94
CA ARG A 118 -17.29 20.67 -16.34
C ARG A 118 -17.81 21.20 -15.00
N ILE A 119 -16.94 21.93 -14.27
CA ILE A 119 -17.27 22.43 -12.92
C ILE A 119 -17.60 23.92 -12.90
N GLN A 120 -17.52 24.60 -14.05
CA GLN A 120 -17.76 26.03 -14.14
C GLN A 120 -19.20 26.37 -13.71
N GLY A 121 -19.34 27.28 -12.72
CA GLY A 121 -20.63 27.75 -12.23
C GLY A 121 -21.37 26.79 -11.28
N LEU A 122 -20.78 25.62 -10.97
CA LEU A 122 -21.35 24.68 -10.01
C LEU A 122 -21.02 25.10 -8.56
N SER A 123 -21.91 24.77 -7.64
CA SER A 123 -21.59 24.78 -6.20
C SER A 123 -20.49 23.75 -5.86
N ALA A 124 -19.87 23.87 -4.69
CA ALA A 124 -18.82 22.92 -4.28
C ALA A 124 -19.30 21.46 -4.25
N CYS A 125 -20.50 21.20 -3.71
CA CYS A 125 -21.07 19.85 -3.69
C CYS A 125 -21.37 19.32 -5.11
N GLU A 126 -21.94 20.15 -6.00
CA GLU A 126 -22.19 19.75 -7.38
C GLU A 126 -20.89 19.50 -8.16
N ALA A 127 -19.84 20.31 -7.91
CA ALA A 127 -18.51 20.11 -8.49
C ALA A 127 -17.88 18.79 -8.04
N ILE A 128 -17.99 18.43 -6.77
CA ILE A 128 -17.51 17.14 -6.25
C ILE A 128 -18.19 15.97 -6.96
N LEU A 129 -19.53 16.01 -7.09
CA LEU A 129 -20.29 14.97 -7.78
C LEU A 129 -19.94 14.90 -9.29
N ALA A 130 -19.76 16.05 -9.95
CA ALA A 130 -19.36 16.13 -11.36
C ALA A 130 -17.94 15.58 -11.58
N ILE A 131 -17.00 15.88 -10.68
CA ILE A 131 -15.64 15.36 -10.70
C ILE A 131 -15.67 13.84 -10.48
N ASN A 132 -16.46 13.32 -9.53
CA ASN A 132 -16.56 11.90 -9.31
C ASN A 132 -17.17 11.14 -10.48
N ALA A 133 -18.13 11.73 -11.18
CA ALA A 133 -18.65 11.20 -12.44
C ALA A 133 -17.57 11.15 -13.53
N TRP A 134 -16.72 12.19 -13.63
CA TRP A 134 -15.57 12.19 -14.53
C TRP A 134 -14.53 11.14 -14.11
N ASN A 135 -14.27 10.94 -12.80
CA ASN A 135 -13.37 9.92 -12.30
C ASN A 135 -13.78 8.52 -12.80
N ALA A 136 -15.08 8.20 -12.81
CA ALA A 136 -15.59 6.93 -13.34
C ALA A 136 -15.38 6.78 -14.86
N GLU A 137 -15.36 7.89 -15.61
CA GLU A 137 -14.97 7.89 -17.03
C GLU A 137 -13.48 7.58 -17.22
N GLN A 138 -12.65 7.71 -16.18
CA GLN A 138 -11.20 7.54 -16.25
C GLN A 138 -10.73 6.21 -15.66
N VAL A 139 -11.20 5.85 -14.48
CA VAL A 139 -10.72 4.71 -13.69
C VAL A 139 -11.89 3.90 -13.16
N CYS A 140 -11.74 2.56 -13.08
CA CYS A 140 -12.67 1.68 -12.37
C CYS A 140 -11.92 0.71 -11.48
N TYR A 141 -12.65 0.07 -10.57
CA TYR A 141 -12.08 -0.95 -9.71
C TYR A 141 -11.62 -2.18 -10.48
N ARG A 142 -10.40 -2.62 -10.18
CA ARG A 142 -9.86 -3.92 -10.56
C ARG A 142 -8.85 -4.38 -9.51
N SER A 143 -8.99 -5.60 -9.03
CA SER A 143 -7.99 -6.21 -8.14
C SER A 143 -6.68 -6.45 -8.89
N THR A 144 -5.58 -5.96 -8.33
CA THR A 144 -4.23 -6.08 -8.88
C THR A 144 -3.22 -6.33 -7.75
N ASP A 145 -1.90 -6.28 -8.04
CA ASP A 145 -0.85 -6.39 -7.02
C ASP A 145 -0.88 -5.24 -5.99
N GLY A 146 -0.08 -5.37 -4.92
CA GLY A 146 -0.05 -4.45 -3.78
C GLY A 146 0.50 -3.04 -4.06
N ARG A 147 1.10 -2.77 -5.23
CA ARG A 147 1.70 -1.49 -5.58
C ARG A 147 0.64 -0.44 -5.92
N THR A 148 0.78 0.79 -5.42
CA THR A 148 -0.09 1.92 -5.76
C THR A 148 0.59 2.77 -6.84
N ILE A 149 0.07 2.71 -8.09
CA ILE A 149 0.60 3.47 -9.22
C ILE A 149 0.20 4.94 -9.16
N SER A 150 0.83 5.76 -10.01
CA SER A 150 0.52 7.19 -10.09
C SER A 150 -0.90 7.45 -10.63
N ALA A 151 -1.45 8.63 -10.31
CA ALA A 151 -2.77 9.02 -10.81
C ALA A 151 -2.82 9.06 -12.35
N LEU A 152 -1.76 9.52 -13.03
CA LEU A 152 -1.67 9.47 -14.50
C LEU A 152 -1.51 8.02 -15.01
N GLY A 153 -0.82 7.17 -14.27
CA GLY A 153 -0.74 5.73 -14.56
C GLY A 153 -2.10 5.06 -14.49
N ALA A 154 -2.86 5.31 -13.42
CA ALA A 154 -4.23 4.80 -13.26
C ALA A 154 -5.17 5.30 -14.37
N GLN A 155 -5.09 6.59 -14.73
CA GLN A 155 -5.86 7.12 -15.87
C GLN A 155 -5.51 6.39 -17.17
N ARG A 156 -4.22 6.20 -17.44
CA ARG A 156 -3.75 5.53 -18.65
C ARG A 156 -4.21 4.07 -18.72
N SER A 157 -4.09 3.34 -17.63
CA SER A 157 -4.54 1.93 -17.52
C SER A 157 -6.06 1.79 -17.57
N GLY A 158 -6.80 2.77 -17.06
CA GLY A 158 -8.26 2.75 -16.97
C GLY A 158 -8.79 1.99 -15.75
N PHE A 159 -7.92 1.50 -14.86
CA PHE A 159 -8.31 0.76 -13.67
C PHE A 159 -7.31 0.92 -12.53
N GLY A 160 -7.75 0.54 -11.32
CA GLY A 160 -6.95 0.45 -10.11
C GLY A 160 -7.71 -0.26 -8.99
N ARG A 161 -7.02 -0.57 -7.88
CA ARG A 161 -7.69 -0.97 -6.65
C ARG A 161 -8.32 0.25 -5.98
N CYS A 162 -9.04 0.06 -4.89
CA CYS A 162 -9.60 1.16 -4.10
C CYS A 162 -8.54 2.20 -3.65
N GLY A 163 -7.29 1.77 -3.45
CA GLY A 163 -6.16 2.66 -3.15
C GLY A 163 -5.85 3.62 -4.30
N GLU A 164 -5.76 3.11 -5.56
CA GLU A 164 -5.53 3.92 -6.74
C GLU A 164 -6.76 4.77 -7.09
N GLU A 165 -7.98 4.21 -7.02
CA GLU A 165 -9.22 4.96 -7.30
C GLU A 165 -9.36 6.17 -6.37
N SER A 166 -9.15 5.98 -5.06
CA SER A 166 -9.24 7.07 -4.09
C SER A 166 -8.09 8.07 -4.22
N THR A 167 -6.87 7.63 -4.54
CA THR A 167 -5.74 8.52 -4.84
C THR A 167 -6.01 9.35 -6.10
N PHE A 168 -6.55 8.73 -7.16
CA PHE A 168 -6.96 9.42 -8.38
C PHE A 168 -8.02 10.47 -8.11
N ALA A 169 -9.10 10.09 -7.41
CA ALA A 169 -10.21 10.99 -7.09
C ALA A 169 -9.77 12.18 -6.22
N VAL A 170 -8.92 11.94 -5.21
CA VAL A 170 -8.36 13.01 -4.38
C VAL A 170 -7.49 13.96 -5.20
N ASN A 171 -6.67 13.46 -6.12
CA ASN A 171 -5.87 14.30 -7.02
C ASN A 171 -6.74 15.14 -7.95
N ALA A 172 -7.84 14.60 -8.48
CA ALA A 172 -8.78 15.31 -9.30
C ALA A 172 -9.49 16.45 -8.54
N LEU A 173 -9.96 16.17 -7.32
CA LEU A 173 -10.57 17.16 -6.42
C LEU A 173 -9.60 18.27 -6.05
N ARG A 174 -8.37 17.93 -5.63
CA ARG A 174 -7.33 18.91 -5.31
C ARG A 174 -6.94 19.74 -6.53
N ALA A 175 -6.92 19.16 -7.74
CA ALA A 175 -6.67 19.88 -8.98
C ALA A 175 -7.73 20.96 -9.25
N ALA A 176 -8.96 20.76 -8.79
CA ALA A 176 -10.06 21.74 -8.86
C ALA A 176 -10.10 22.71 -7.65
N GLY A 177 -9.13 22.65 -6.72
CA GLY A 177 -9.09 23.48 -5.53
C GLY A 177 -10.01 23.05 -4.40
N ILE A 178 -10.58 21.85 -4.48
CA ILE A 178 -11.45 21.28 -3.44
C ILE A 178 -10.57 20.50 -2.46
N PRO A 179 -10.56 20.85 -1.15
CA PRO A 179 -9.82 20.07 -0.17
C PRO A 179 -10.32 18.64 -0.14
N ALA A 180 -9.40 17.68 -0.34
CA ALA A 180 -9.75 16.27 -0.39
C ALA A 180 -8.66 15.41 0.24
N ARG A 181 -9.08 14.29 0.84
CA ARG A 181 -8.19 13.30 1.45
C ARG A 181 -8.70 11.88 1.21
N GLN A 182 -7.78 10.92 1.23
CA GLN A 182 -8.13 9.52 1.30
C GLN A 182 -8.44 9.17 2.74
N VAL A 183 -9.49 8.40 2.97
CA VAL A 183 -9.78 7.69 4.22
C VAL A 183 -9.67 6.19 3.98
N TYR A 184 -9.23 5.47 5.00
CA TYR A 184 -8.82 4.09 4.87
C TYR A 184 -9.18 3.28 6.12
N THR A 185 -9.83 2.15 5.90
CA THR A 185 -9.93 1.07 6.89
C THR A 185 -8.87 0.04 6.56
N PRO A 186 -7.82 -0.12 7.40
CA PRO A 186 -6.71 -0.99 7.10
C PRO A 186 -7.13 -2.46 7.02
N ARG A 187 -8.08 -2.87 7.87
CA ARG A 187 -8.70 -4.20 7.84
C ARG A 187 -10.11 -4.13 8.41
N TRP A 188 -11.05 -4.81 7.76
CA TRP A 188 -12.36 -5.04 8.34
C TRP A 188 -12.29 -6.14 9.40
N ALA A 189 -13.05 -6.00 10.48
CA ALA A 189 -13.20 -7.08 11.47
C ALA A 189 -14.22 -8.15 11.05
N HIS A 190 -15.12 -7.81 10.12
CA HIS A 190 -16.24 -8.65 9.70
C HIS A 190 -16.07 -9.38 8.38
N CYS A 191 -15.02 -9.04 7.61
CA CYS A 191 -14.66 -9.74 6.36
C CYS A 191 -13.15 -9.59 6.08
N ASP A 192 -12.60 -10.50 5.28
CA ASP A 192 -11.16 -10.53 4.99
C ASP A 192 -10.81 -9.60 3.84
N ASP A 193 -10.94 -8.31 4.11
CA ASP A 193 -10.65 -7.24 3.16
C ASP A 193 -10.26 -5.94 3.89
N ASN A 194 -9.96 -4.91 3.11
CA ASN A 194 -9.76 -3.52 3.50
C ASN A 194 -10.53 -2.61 2.54
N HIS A 195 -10.58 -1.31 2.81
CA HIS A 195 -11.14 -0.38 1.85
C HIS A 195 -10.57 1.03 2.01
N ALA A 196 -10.44 1.73 0.89
CA ALA A 196 -10.07 3.13 0.81
C ALA A 196 -11.09 3.90 -0.04
N TRP A 197 -11.47 5.09 0.41
CA TRP A 197 -12.39 5.97 -0.30
C TRP A 197 -11.99 7.44 -0.14
N GLY A 198 -12.71 8.36 -0.77
CA GLY A 198 -12.45 9.78 -0.71
C GLY A 198 -13.30 10.52 0.32
N GLU A 199 -12.75 11.54 0.96
CA GLU A 199 -13.50 12.63 1.59
C GLU A 199 -13.14 13.95 0.90
N ALA A 200 -14.16 14.79 0.67
CA ALA A 200 -14.03 16.14 0.14
C ALA A 200 -14.68 17.15 1.10
N PHE A 201 -14.09 18.33 1.21
CA PHE A 201 -14.58 19.38 2.09
C PHE A 201 -15.42 20.39 1.29
N CYS A 202 -16.69 20.52 1.66
CA CYS A 202 -17.59 21.56 1.17
C CYS A 202 -18.58 21.97 2.26
N ASP A 203 -19.14 23.15 2.15
CA ASP A 203 -20.17 23.71 3.06
C ASP A 203 -19.79 23.64 4.56
N GLY A 204 -18.47 23.75 4.84
CA GLY A 204 -17.95 23.75 6.21
C GLY A 204 -17.74 22.36 6.82
N ALA A 205 -17.94 21.26 6.07
CA ALA A 205 -17.81 19.90 6.55
C ALA A 205 -17.09 18.96 5.57
N TRP A 206 -16.57 17.86 6.09
CA TRP A 206 -16.09 16.75 5.30
C TRP A 206 -17.24 15.84 4.88
N HIS A 207 -17.31 15.48 3.61
CA HIS A 207 -18.28 14.56 3.04
C HIS A 207 -17.55 13.41 2.35
N TYR A 208 -18.03 12.18 2.52
CA TYR A 208 -17.42 11.05 1.85
C TYR A 208 -18.09 10.70 0.52
N LEU A 209 -17.34 10.03 -0.33
CA LEU A 209 -17.77 9.52 -1.63
C LEU A 209 -17.02 8.23 -1.96
N GLY A 210 -17.68 7.29 -2.64
CA GLY A 210 -17.02 6.18 -3.31
C GLY A 210 -16.20 6.74 -4.48
N ALA A 211 -14.88 6.52 -4.43
CA ALA A 211 -13.98 7.04 -5.46
C ALA A 211 -14.22 6.33 -6.79
N CYS A 212 -14.41 7.08 -7.86
CA CYS A 212 -14.78 6.56 -9.19
C CYS A 212 -16.14 5.85 -9.23
N GLU A 213 -16.95 6.01 -8.20
CA GLU A 213 -18.27 5.42 -8.03
C GLU A 213 -19.31 6.54 -7.86
N PRO A 214 -19.85 7.07 -8.96
CA PRO A 214 -20.75 8.22 -8.91
C PRO A 214 -22.10 7.85 -8.25
N GLU A 215 -22.42 8.58 -7.20
CA GLU A 215 -23.70 8.56 -6.50
C GLU A 215 -24.47 9.88 -6.75
N PRO A 216 -25.78 9.92 -6.58
CA PRO A 216 -26.55 11.16 -6.79
C PRO A 216 -26.37 12.20 -5.69
N GLU A 217 -25.83 11.83 -4.55
CA GLU A 217 -25.57 12.68 -3.38
C GLU A 217 -24.31 12.26 -2.64
N LEU A 218 -23.69 13.17 -1.91
CA LEU A 218 -22.55 12.89 -1.04
C LEU A 218 -22.95 12.03 0.17
N ASP A 219 -21.96 11.52 0.87
CA ASP A 219 -22.09 10.65 2.04
C ASP A 219 -22.85 9.34 1.76
N ARG A 220 -22.77 8.84 0.55
CA ARG A 220 -23.33 7.58 0.10
C ARG A 220 -22.26 6.74 -0.62
N GLY A 221 -22.35 5.42 -0.45
CA GLY A 221 -21.52 4.43 -1.12
C GLY A 221 -21.95 3.02 -0.72
N TRP A 222 -21.64 2.02 -1.53
CA TRP A 222 -21.93 0.60 -1.24
C TRP A 222 -21.31 0.15 0.10
N PHE A 223 -20.17 0.73 0.47
CA PHE A 223 -19.42 0.41 1.69
C PHE A 223 -20.00 1.06 2.96
N THR A 224 -21.07 1.85 2.89
CA THR A 224 -21.64 2.55 4.05
C THR A 224 -21.96 1.59 5.20
N GLY A 225 -22.53 0.42 4.90
CA GLY A 225 -22.80 -0.62 5.89
C GLY A 225 -21.52 -1.18 6.50
N ALA A 226 -20.54 -1.52 5.67
CA ALA A 226 -19.24 -2.00 6.13
C ALA A 226 -18.50 -0.95 6.98
N ALA A 227 -18.53 0.33 6.57
CA ALA A 227 -17.91 1.42 7.32
C ALA A 227 -18.55 1.63 8.71
N SER A 228 -19.87 1.38 8.85
CA SER A 228 -20.54 1.45 10.13
C SER A 228 -20.13 0.35 11.13
N ARG A 229 -19.38 -0.65 10.66
CA ARG A 229 -18.79 -1.76 11.42
C ARG A 229 -17.28 -1.65 11.59
N ALA A 230 -16.67 -0.52 11.21
CA ALA A 230 -15.23 -0.35 11.27
C ALA A 230 -14.71 -0.34 12.71
N LEU A 231 -13.59 -1.03 12.96
CA LEU A 231 -12.83 -0.88 14.20
C LEU A 231 -11.92 0.34 14.17
N LEU A 232 -11.38 0.65 13.00
CA LEU A 232 -10.56 1.83 12.79
C LEU A 232 -10.73 2.34 11.36
N VAL A 233 -10.99 3.64 11.25
CA VAL A 233 -10.91 4.41 10.01
C VAL A 233 -9.95 5.56 10.25
N HIS A 234 -8.99 5.74 9.38
CA HIS A 234 -8.01 6.82 9.50
C HIS A 234 -7.77 7.55 8.18
N SER A 235 -7.23 8.76 8.28
CA SER A 235 -6.64 9.50 7.17
C SER A 235 -5.18 9.83 7.47
N ARG A 236 -4.43 10.23 6.45
CA ARG A 236 -3.03 10.66 6.57
C ARG A 236 -2.94 12.17 6.46
N CYS A 237 -2.12 12.77 7.33
CA CYS A 237 -1.73 14.16 7.26
C CYS A 237 -0.21 14.24 7.16
N PHE A 238 0.29 14.81 6.07
CA PHE A 238 1.73 14.95 5.83
C PHE A 238 2.26 16.29 6.39
N GLY A 239 1.42 17.32 6.43
CA GLY A 239 1.74 18.59 7.04
C GLY A 239 1.37 18.64 8.53
N ARG A 240 1.02 19.84 8.99
CA ARG A 240 0.59 20.07 10.36
C ARG A 240 -0.89 19.75 10.53
N PRO A 241 -1.28 18.81 11.43
CA PRO A 241 -2.69 18.57 11.77
C PRO A 241 -3.38 19.82 12.30
N ALA A 242 -4.69 19.92 12.09
CA ALA A 242 -5.51 20.95 12.73
C ALA A 242 -5.64 20.70 14.25
N ALA A 243 -5.99 21.74 15.00
CA ALA A 243 -6.05 21.63 16.46
C ALA A 243 -7.17 20.71 16.98
N ASP A 244 -8.21 20.52 16.17
CA ASP A 244 -9.37 19.67 16.44
C ASP A 244 -9.23 18.26 15.85
N ASP A 245 -8.15 17.98 15.12
CA ASP A 245 -7.88 16.62 14.62
C ASP A 245 -7.56 15.65 15.76
N THR A 246 -8.17 14.47 15.71
CA THR A 246 -7.86 13.38 16.62
C THR A 246 -6.70 12.55 16.08
N VAL A 247 -5.53 12.72 16.68
CA VAL A 247 -4.31 11.99 16.29
C VAL A 247 -4.35 10.57 16.87
N ILE A 248 -4.05 9.57 16.04
CA ILE A 248 -3.79 8.19 16.45
C ILE A 248 -2.31 8.05 16.82
N SER A 249 -1.46 8.24 15.84
CA SER A 249 -0.01 8.07 15.95
C SER A 249 0.72 8.84 14.86
N THR A 250 2.04 8.90 14.96
CA THR A 250 2.91 9.45 13.92
C THR A 250 3.90 8.38 13.47
N ASP A 251 4.03 8.19 12.16
CA ASP A 251 5.07 7.36 11.54
C ASP A 251 6.03 8.30 10.79
N GLY A 252 7.10 8.69 11.48
CA GLY A 252 8.10 9.62 10.97
C GLY A 252 7.50 10.93 10.44
N ALA A 253 7.36 11.01 9.13
CA ALA A 253 6.86 12.20 8.44
C ALA A 253 5.33 12.35 8.45
N VAL A 254 4.59 11.30 8.76
CA VAL A 254 3.13 11.21 8.56
C VAL A 254 2.41 11.08 9.88
N THR A 255 1.35 11.86 10.05
CA THR A 255 0.43 11.75 11.19
C THR A 255 -0.86 11.04 10.73
N PHE A 256 -1.24 9.98 11.45
CA PHE A 256 -2.51 9.28 11.25
C PHE A 256 -3.60 9.93 12.08
N LEU A 257 -4.68 10.34 11.42
CA LEU A 257 -5.83 11.00 12.03
C LEU A 257 -7.00 10.04 12.11
N ASN A 258 -7.64 9.97 13.27
CA ASN A 258 -8.76 9.07 13.52
C ASN A 258 -10.06 9.63 12.93
N GLN A 259 -10.67 8.90 12.04
CA GLN A 259 -11.94 9.24 11.41
C GLN A 259 -13.09 8.30 11.83
N THR A 260 -12.82 7.33 12.71
CA THR A 260 -13.75 6.23 13.02
C THR A 260 -15.12 6.72 13.49
N ALA A 261 -15.16 7.74 14.36
CA ALA A 261 -16.40 8.30 14.90
C ALA A 261 -17.35 8.91 13.85
N ARG A 262 -16.84 9.18 12.63
CA ARG A 262 -17.64 9.71 11.51
C ARG A 262 -18.45 8.61 10.82
N TYR A 263 -18.04 7.36 10.98
CA TYR A 263 -18.59 6.20 10.26
C TYR A 263 -19.25 5.18 11.18
N ALA A 264 -18.68 4.93 12.36
CA ALA A 264 -19.09 3.87 13.26
C ALA A 264 -19.25 4.38 14.70
N PRO A 265 -20.08 3.74 15.53
CA PRO A 265 -20.07 3.93 16.98
C PRO A 265 -18.68 3.59 17.54
N VAL A 266 -18.19 4.42 18.46
CA VAL A 266 -16.84 4.28 19.01
C VAL A 266 -16.84 4.17 20.54
N ARG A 267 -15.77 3.55 21.03
CA ARG A 267 -15.36 3.55 22.46
C ARG A 267 -13.94 4.08 22.58
N THR A 268 -13.58 4.60 23.74
CA THR A 268 -12.19 4.83 24.10
C THR A 268 -11.68 3.62 24.88
N LEU A 269 -10.74 2.89 24.29
CA LEU A 269 -10.04 1.79 24.95
C LEU A 269 -8.75 2.32 25.58
N THR A 270 -8.63 2.18 26.90
CA THR A 270 -7.42 2.49 27.68
C THR A 270 -6.67 1.21 27.99
N VAL A 271 -5.44 1.09 27.54
CA VAL A 271 -4.55 -0.03 27.88
C VAL A 271 -3.52 0.45 28.89
N LEU A 272 -3.51 -0.19 30.07
CA LEU A 272 -2.56 0.07 31.14
C LEU A 272 -1.47 -1.01 31.10
N VAL A 273 -0.23 -0.60 30.84
CA VAL A 273 0.92 -1.52 30.78
C VAL A 273 1.76 -1.37 32.05
N ARG A 274 2.07 -2.51 32.66
CA ARG A 274 2.90 -2.59 33.86
C ARG A 274 4.19 -3.36 33.60
N GLU A 275 5.25 -2.95 34.28
CA GLU A 275 6.47 -3.70 34.41
C GLU A 275 6.24 -4.98 35.26
N PRO A 276 7.14 -5.99 35.25
CA PRO A 276 6.98 -7.20 36.05
C PRO A 276 6.83 -6.96 37.56
N ASP A 277 7.33 -5.84 38.06
CA ASP A 277 7.19 -5.43 39.46
C ASP A 277 5.93 -4.64 39.81
N GLY A 278 5.01 -4.51 38.83
CA GLY A 278 3.72 -3.82 38.98
C GLY A 278 3.77 -2.31 38.76
N ARG A 279 4.92 -1.68 38.57
CA ARG A 279 5.01 -0.25 38.26
C ARG A 279 4.46 0.06 36.84
N PRO A 280 3.93 1.28 36.61
CA PRO A 280 3.55 1.70 35.26
C PRO A 280 4.73 1.63 34.28
N SER A 281 4.52 1.08 33.09
CA SER A 281 5.52 0.97 32.04
C SER A 281 5.39 2.12 31.04
N ALA A 282 6.10 3.21 31.24
CA ALA A 282 6.16 4.33 30.30
C ALA A 282 6.99 3.97 29.06
N GLY A 283 6.54 4.43 27.87
CA GLY A 283 7.22 4.20 26.59
C GLY A 283 7.14 2.74 26.10
N ALA A 284 6.25 1.91 26.67
CA ALA A 284 5.95 0.60 26.12
C ALA A 284 5.14 0.76 24.83
N GLU A 285 5.47 -0.01 23.82
CA GLU A 285 4.70 -0.05 22.59
C GLU A 285 3.46 -0.93 22.76
N VAL A 286 2.29 -0.41 22.37
CA VAL A 286 1.01 -1.13 22.41
C VAL A 286 0.47 -1.23 21.00
N THR A 287 0.32 -2.45 20.51
CA THR A 287 -0.27 -2.77 19.21
C THR A 287 -1.73 -3.21 19.39
N PHE A 288 -2.62 -2.59 18.62
CA PHE A 288 -4.04 -2.95 18.51
C PHE A 288 -4.24 -3.73 17.22
N GLY A 289 -4.42 -5.04 17.34
CA GLY A 289 -4.47 -5.97 16.22
C GLY A 289 -5.89 -6.38 15.84
N ILE A 290 -6.16 -6.44 14.55
CA ILE A 290 -7.39 -6.99 13.95
C ILE A 290 -7.03 -8.31 13.28
N VAL A 291 -7.80 -9.37 13.55
CA VAL A 291 -7.64 -10.64 12.82
C VAL A 291 -8.34 -10.53 11.47
N ASN A 292 -7.58 -10.74 10.41
CA ASN A 292 -8.04 -10.62 9.04
C ASN A 292 -7.10 -11.41 8.13
N ALA A 293 -7.63 -12.16 7.16
CA ALA A 293 -6.85 -12.99 6.25
C ALA A 293 -5.89 -13.96 6.97
N SER A 294 -6.35 -14.56 8.07
CA SER A 294 -5.59 -15.48 8.94
C SER A 294 -4.30 -14.89 9.53
N GLU A 295 -4.24 -13.59 9.75
CA GLU A 295 -3.14 -12.90 10.44
C GLU A 295 -3.67 -11.85 11.43
N ILE A 296 -2.81 -11.48 12.39
CA ILE A 296 -3.10 -10.38 13.33
C ILE A 296 -2.48 -9.11 12.75
N PHE A 297 -3.30 -8.32 12.06
CA PHE A 297 -2.84 -7.09 11.43
C PHE A 297 -2.75 -5.95 12.47
N PRO A 298 -1.62 -5.23 12.58
CA PRO A 298 -1.44 -4.10 13.49
C PRO A 298 -2.20 -2.87 12.97
N ALA A 299 -3.45 -2.69 13.39
CA ALA A 299 -4.29 -1.58 12.94
C ALA A 299 -3.85 -0.22 13.51
N ALA A 300 -3.37 -0.21 14.76
CA ALA A 300 -2.74 0.95 15.38
C ALA A 300 -1.61 0.51 16.30
N VAL A 301 -0.56 1.35 16.37
CA VAL A 301 0.58 1.16 17.26
C VAL A 301 0.80 2.46 18.02
N LEU A 302 0.72 2.40 19.35
CA LEU A 302 0.83 3.54 20.24
C LEU A 302 1.93 3.30 21.28
N GLN A 303 2.43 4.38 21.88
CA GLN A 303 3.31 4.28 23.05
C GLN A 303 2.57 4.71 24.31
N THR A 304 2.86 4.04 25.41
CA THR A 304 2.31 4.40 26.73
C THR A 304 2.91 5.72 27.23
N ASP A 305 2.06 6.53 27.86
CA ASP A 305 2.45 7.75 28.55
C ASP A 305 3.21 7.46 29.88
N SER A 306 3.54 8.50 30.64
CA SER A 306 4.22 8.38 31.93
C SER A 306 3.44 7.59 32.99
N SER A 307 2.15 7.43 32.83
CA SER A 307 1.28 6.62 33.68
C SER A 307 1.17 5.15 33.23
N GLY A 308 1.88 4.77 32.16
CA GLY A 308 1.80 3.45 31.54
C GLY A 308 0.53 3.25 30.70
N ALA A 309 -0.16 4.30 30.30
CA ALA A 309 -1.42 4.23 29.58
C ALA A 309 -1.26 4.56 28.08
N ALA A 310 -1.87 3.72 27.22
CA ALA A 310 -2.13 4.01 25.80
C ALA A 310 -3.65 4.06 25.56
N ARG A 311 -4.14 5.05 24.80
CA ARG A 311 -5.57 5.27 24.57
C ARG A 311 -5.88 5.31 23.08
N LEU A 312 -6.83 4.48 22.65
CA LEU A 312 -7.32 4.43 21.28
C LEU A 312 -8.84 4.60 21.25
N CYS A 313 -9.31 5.57 20.47
CA CYS A 313 -10.72 5.65 20.08
C CYS A 313 -10.94 4.66 18.92
N CYS A 314 -11.77 3.64 19.12
CA CYS A 314 -12.03 2.58 18.14
C CYS A 314 -13.48 2.07 18.19
N GLY A 315 -13.89 1.33 17.15
CA GLY A 315 -15.22 0.71 17.08
C GLY A 315 -15.43 -0.42 18.10
N TYR A 316 -16.66 -0.93 18.15
CA TYR A 316 -17.07 -2.00 19.05
C TYR A 316 -16.86 -3.38 18.41
N GLY A 317 -15.68 -3.96 18.60
CA GLY A 317 -15.35 -5.32 18.22
C GLY A 317 -14.17 -5.84 19.04
N ASP A 318 -13.91 -7.13 18.96
CA ASP A 318 -12.80 -7.74 19.68
C ASP A 318 -11.47 -7.43 18.98
N LEU A 319 -10.42 -7.19 19.77
CA LEU A 319 -9.06 -6.86 19.31
C LEU A 319 -8.03 -7.75 20.00
N VAL A 320 -6.95 -8.07 19.31
CA VAL A 320 -5.74 -8.58 19.95
C VAL A 320 -4.89 -7.39 20.38
N VAL A 321 -4.63 -7.26 21.69
CA VAL A 321 -3.78 -6.20 22.21
C VAL A 321 -2.45 -6.80 22.65
N GLN A 322 -1.37 -6.26 22.07
CA GLN A 322 0.00 -6.68 22.40
C GLN A 322 0.73 -5.48 23.00
N ALA A 323 1.49 -5.72 24.07
CA ALA A 323 2.40 -4.74 24.64
C ALA A 323 3.84 -5.28 24.59
N ARG A 324 4.80 -4.40 24.29
CA ARG A 324 6.23 -4.77 24.30
C ARG A 324 7.08 -3.62 24.81
N LYS A 325 8.16 -3.98 25.50
CA LYS A 325 9.25 -3.06 25.86
C LYS A 325 10.55 -3.85 26.02
N HIS A 326 11.55 -3.53 25.21
CA HIS A 326 12.77 -4.34 25.10
C HIS A 326 12.46 -5.82 24.77
N ALA A 327 12.91 -6.76 25.60
CA ALA A 327 12.63 -8.19 25.47
C ALA A 327 11.26 -8.60 26.04
N LEU A 328 10.68 -7.80 26.95
CA LEU A 328 9.44 -8.12 27.65
C LEU A 328 8.20 -7.92 26.74
N ARG A 329 7.22 -8.79 26.89
CA ARG A 329 6.01 -8.81 26.06
C ARG A 329 4.78 -9.24 26.87
N SER A 330 3.63 -8.87 26.38
CA SER A 330 2.32 -9.36 26.84
C SER A 330 1.34 -9.34 25.69
N GLU A 331 0.42 -10.30 25.59
CA GLU A 331 -0.61 -10.37 24.56
C GLU A 331 -1.91 -10.87 25.18
N THR A 332 -3.04 -10.23 24.85
CA THR A 332 -4.36 -10.69 25.27
C THR A 332 -5.45 -10.31 24.30
N LEU A 333 -6.59 -10.99 24.40
CA LEU A 333 -7.82 -10.63 23.69
C LEU A 333 -8.56 -9.55 24.49
N CYS A 334 -8.83 -8.41 23.85
CA CYS A 334 -9.68 -7.35 24.35
C CYS A 334 -11.10 -7.50 23.78
N LEU A 335 -12.09 -7.72 24.62
CA LEU A 335 -13.47 -7.88 24.21
C LEU A 335 -14.14 -6.53 23.88
N ALA A 336 -15.12 -6.57 22.99
CA ALA A 336 -15.86 -5.39 22.53
C ALA A 336 -16.45 -4.51 23.65
N ALA A 337 -16.84 -5.09 24.77
CA ALA A 337 -17.42 -4.36 25.90
C ALA A 337 -16.39 -3.70 26.84
N GLN A 338 -15.09 -4.07 26.71
CA GLN A 338 -14.05 -3.57 27.60
C GLN A 338 -13.62 -2.14 27.21
N GLN A 339 -13.56 -1.25 28.18
CA GLN A 339 -13.02 0.11 28.01
C GLN A 339 -11.62 0.27 28.64
N THR A 340 -11.26 -0.64 29.54
CA THR A 340 -9.94 -0.67 30.18
C THR A 340 -9.38 -2.08 30.12
N LEU A 341 -8.11 -2.20 29.80
CA LEU A 341 -7.35 -3.43 29.76
C LEU A 341 -6.04 -3.24 30.49
N GLU A 342 -5.66 -4.18 31.35
CA GLU A 342 -4.37 -4.17 32.05
C GLU A 342 -3.49 -5.29 31.53
N LEU A 343 -2.24 -4.98 31.20
CA LEU A 343 -1.22 -5.90 30.72
C LEU A 343 0.03 -5.79 31.57
N THR A 344 0.53 -6.92 32.10
CA THR A 344 1.83 -6.97 32.76
C THR A 344 2.84 -7.55 31.78
N LEU A 345 3.93 -6.84 31.54
CA LEU A 345 5.04 -7.32 30.72
C LEU A 345 5.76 -8.48 31.43
N ALA A 346 6.12 -9.48 30.65
CA ALA A 346 6.87 -10.65 31.14
C ALA A 346 7.89 -11.09 30.08
N GLU A 347 8.87 -11.88 30.52
CA GLU A 347 9.75 -12.60 29.59
C GLU A 347 8.90 -13.52 28.70
N PRO A 348 9.19 -13.58 27.39
CA PRO A 348 8.44 -14.42 26.48
C PRO A 348 8.62 -15.90 26.82
N GLU A 349 7.53 -16.57 27.10
CA GLU A 349 7.50 -18.00 27.34
C GLU A 349 7.88 -18.81 26.10
N THR A 350 8.45 -20.01 26.34
CA THR A 350 8.63 -21.01 25.28
C THR A 350 7.23 -21.44 24.77
N PRO A 351 6.99 -21.44 23.46
CA PRO A 351 5.71 -21.84 22.91
C PRO A 351 5.27 -23.23 23.36
N SER A 352 4.03 -23.39 23.72
CA SER A 352 3.46 -24.66 24.21
C SER A 352 3.39 -25.76 23.13
N GLY A 353 3.43 -25.39 21.85
CA GLY A 353 3.21 -26.30 20.72
C GLY A 353 1.78 -26.86 20.67
N ARG A 354 0.81 -26.20 21.28
CA ARG A 354 -0.59 -26.64 21.32
C ARG A 354 -1.50 -25.64 20.63
N TRP A 355 -2.52 -26.15 19.93
CA TRP A 355 -3.56 -25.33 19.37
C TRP A 355 -4.44 -24.68 20.45
N GLU A 356 -4.65 -23.38 20.30
CA GLU A 356 -5.52 -22.59 21.17
C GLU A 356 -6.70 -22.04 20.34
N ALA A 357 -7.90 -22.29 20.79
CA ALA A 357 -9.12 -21.77 20.20
C ALA A 357 -9.35 -20.32 20.61
N ARG A 358 -9.73 -19.46 19.66
CA ARG A 358 -10.07 -18.05 19.89
C ARG A 358 -11.32 -17.69 19.09
N THR A 359 -12.19 -16.90 19.70
CA THR A 359 -13.38 -16.35 19.04
C THR A 359 -13.29 -14.85 19.05
N PHE A 360 -13.55 -14.22 17.91
CA PHE A 360 -13.59 -12.77 17.77
C PHE A 360 -14.97 -12.34 17.32
N ARG A 361 -15.55 -11.38 18.03
CA ARG A 361 -16.85 -10.80 17.70
C ARG A 361 -16.64 -9.59 16.81
N ALA A 362 -17.30 -9.60 15.65
CA ALA A 362 -17.33 -8.45 14.76
C ALA A 362 -18.26 -7.35 15.28
N PRO A 363 -17.98 -6.08 14.97
CA PRO A 363 -18.93 -5.00 15.23
C PRO A 363 -20.26 -5.24 14.50
N LYS A 364 -21.36 -4.84 15.13
CA LYS A 364 -22.69 -4.86 14.50
C LYS A 364 -22.82 -3.72 13.51
N GLU A 365 -23.64 -3.90 12.49
CA GLU A 365 -23.99 -2.86 11.54
C GLU A 365 -24.88 -1.79 12.19
N HIS A 366 -24.54 -0.53 11.92
CA HIS A 366 -25.27 0.65 12.40
C HIS A 366 -25.54 1.59 11.23
N LEU A 367 -26.50 1.23 10.38
CA LEU A 367 -26.87 2.08 9.27
C LEU A 367 -27.48 3.39 9.77
N PRO A 368 -26.98 4.56 9.34
CA PRO A 368 -27.62 5.83 9.62
C PRO A 368 -29.01 5.85 8.97
N ALA A 369 -29.99 6.42 9.68
CA ALA A 369 -31.33 6.61 9.13
C ALA A 369 -31.23 7.54 7.90
N ARG A 370 -31.42 6.98 6.73
CA ARG A 370 -31.36 7.71 5.46
C ARG A 370 -32.64 7.52 4.66
N LYS A 371 -33.00 8.57 3.92
CA LYS A 371 -34.07 8.46 2.93
C LYS A 371 -33.58 7.53 1.79
N ALA A 372 -34.41 6.56 1.44
CA ALA A 372 -34.16 5.75 0.25
C ALA A 372 -34.06 6.63 -0.98
N LEU A 373 -33.17 6.27 -1.90
CA LEU A 373 -33.11 6.95 -3.21
C LEU A 373 -34.41 6.69 -3.97
N ASP A 374 -34.88 7.72 -4.67
CA ASP A 374 -35.93 7.57 -5.65
C ASP A 374 -35.51 6.52 -6.70
N PRO A 375 -36.36 5.54 -7.06
CA PRO A 375 -36.07 4.56 -8.09
C PRO A 375 -35.56 5.18 -9.39
N ALA A 376 -36.12 6.32 -9.81
CA ALA A 376 -35.67 7.05 -11.00
C ALA A 376 -34.23 7.61 -10.84
N GLN A 377 -33.80 7.96 -9.64
CA GLN A 377 -32.42 8.39 -9.38
C GLN A 377 -31.46 7.18 -9.48
N LYS A 378 -31.83 6.03 -8.94
CA LYS A 378 -31.04 4.80 -9.06
C LYS A 378 -30.81 4.43 -10.53
N VAL A 379 -31.87 4.41 -11.33
CA VAL A 379 -31.78 4.11 -12.77
C VAL A 379 -30.83 5.09 -13.46
N ARG A 380 -31.00 6.40 -13.25
CA ARG A 380 -30.10 7.42 -13.84
C ARG A 380 -28.64 7.26 -13.43
N THR A 381 -28.37 6.86 -12.18
CA THR A 381 -27.01 6.60 -11.71
C THR A 381 -26.41 5.40 -12.40
N THR A 382 -27.17 4.31 -12.54
CA THR A 382 -26.73 3.10 -13.25
C THR A 382 -26.44 3.41 -14.74
N GLU A 383 -27.30 4.16 -15.40
CA GLU A 383 -27.10 4.60 -16.80
C GLU A 383 -25.84 5.47 -16.96
N LYS A 384 -25.60 6.43 -16.03
CA LYS A 384 -24.39 7.25 -16.02
C LYS A 384 -23.13 6.41 -15.84
N LEU A 385 -23.16 5.44 -14.93
CA LEU A 385 -22.03 4.55 -14.71
C LEU A 385 -21.77 3.66 -15.94
N ALA A 386 -22.80 3.13 -16.57
CA ALA A 386 -22.68 2.37 -17.82
C ALA A 386 -22.05 3.21 -18.93
N ALA A 387 -22.49 4.45 -19.09
CA ALA A 387 -21.93 5.38 -20.09
C ALA A 387 -20.46 5.74 -19.76
N ALA A 388 -20.11 5.92 -18.49
CA ALA A 388 -18.74 6.16 -18.03
C ALA A 388 -17.83 4.95 -18.33
N ASN A 389 -18.31 3.75 -18.05
CA ASN A 389 -17.60 2.50 -18.34
C ASN A 389 -17.30 2.35 -19.84
N GLU A 390 -18.28 2.66 -20.71
CA GLU A 390 -18.09 2.60 -22.15
C GLU A 390 -17.09 3.64 -22.65
N LYS A 391 -17.17 4.89 -22.20
CA LYS A 391 -16.19 5.93 -22.53
C LYS A 391 -14.76 5.51 -22.14
N ARG A 392 -14.58 4.96 -20.94
CA ARG A 392 -13.28 4.47 -20.45
C ARG A 392 -12.78 3.33 -21.33
N ARG A 393 -13.63 2.33 -21.61
CA ARG A 393 -13.29 1.20 -22.48
C ARG A 393 -12.78 1.68 -23.83
N LEU A 394 -13.55 2.53 -24.50
CA LEU A 394 -13.18 3.08 -25.82
C LEU A 394 -11.87 3.86 -25.78
N ARG A 395 -11.65 4.66 -24.74
CA ARG A 395 -10.40 5.42 -24.57
C ARG A 395 -9.18 4.50 -24.43
N VAL A 396 -9.29 3.45 -23.62
CA VAL A 396 -8.19 2.51 -23.39
C VAL A 396 -7.93 1.67 -24.65
N GLU A 397 -8.98 1.20 -25.30
CA GLU A 397 -8.86 0.44 -26.56
C GLU A 397 -8.27 1.27 -27.70
N ALA A 398 -8.55 2.57 -27.75
CA ALA A 398 -7.98 3.47 -28.75
C ALA A 398 -6.44 3.64 -28.64
N ALA A 399 -5.82 3.23 -27.52
CA ALA A 399 -4.37 3.22 -27.39
C ALA A 399 -3.71 2.06 -28.16
N TYR A 400 -4.44 1.00 -28.46
CA TYR A 400 -3.94 -0.15 -29.20
C TYR A 400 -3.94 0.13 -30.71
N ASP A 401 -2.78 -0.02 -31.37
CA ASP A 401 -2.61 0.18 -32.81
C ASP A 401 -2.33 -1.14 -33.53
N PRO A 402 -3.34 -1.74 -34.20
CA PRO A 402 -3.15 -2.99 -34.96
C PRO A 402 -2.15 -2.86 -36.13
N ALA A 403 -2.04 -1.66 -36.73
CA ALA A 403 -1.11 -1.45 -37.82
C ALA A 403 0.35 -1.44 -37.33
N CYS A 404 0.60 -0.90 -36.15
CA CYS A 404 1.89 -1.00 -35.48
C CYS A 404 2.25 -2.48 -35.18
N VAL A 405 1.30 -3.27 -34.69
CA VAL A 405 1.51 -4.70 -34.40
C VAL A 405 1.88 -5.48 -35.66
N GLN A 406 1.17 -5.23 -36.78
CA GLN A 406 1.49 -5.85 -38.07
C GLN A 406 2.92 -5.51 -38.56
N LYS A 407 3.36 -4.26 -38.34
CA LYS A 407 4.76 -3.85 -38.66
C LYS A 407 5.76 -4.58 -37.80
N LEU A 408 5.49 -4.74 -36.49
CA LEU A 408 6.35 -5.50 -35.58
C LEU A 408 6.47 -6.97 -36.01
N HIS A 409 5.38 -7.63 -36.38
CA HIS A 409 5.41 -8.99 -36.94
C HIS A 409 6.27 -9.06 -38.23
N ALA A 410 6.03 -8.15 -39.18
CA ALA A 410 6.71 -8.15 -40.47
C ALA A 410 8.21 -7.86 -40.36
N GLN A 411 8.60 -6.94 -39.48
CA GLN A 411 9.97 -6.46 -39.38
C GLN A 411 10.84 -7.35 -38.48
N PHE A 412 10.30 -7.90 -37.41
CA PHE A 412 11.05 -8.61 -36.37
C PHE A 412 10.67 -10.09 -36.23
N GLY A 413 9.64 -10.56 -36.96
CA GLY A 413 9.26 -11.97 -36.96
C GLY A 413 8.59 -12.43 -35.64
N TYR A 414 8.05 -11.52 -34.84
CA TYR A 414 7.34 -11.91 -33.62
C TYR A 414 6.16 -12.85 -33.90
N GLY A 415 5.90 -13.77 -32.99
CA GLY A 415 4.68 -14.59 -32.97
C GLY A 415 3.48 -13.88 -32.35
N ALA A 416 2.31 -14.54 -32.30
CA ALA A 416 1.06 -14.00 -31.74
C ALA A 416 1.13 -13.55 -30.28
N GLU A 417 2.16 -13.95 -29.57
CA GLU A 417 2.37 -13.62 -28.15
C GLU A 417 2.47 -12.10 -27.89
N ILE A 418 3.04 -11.32 -28.85
CA ILE A 418 3.14 -9.88 -28.64
C ILE A 418 1.81 -9.18 -28.54
N GLU A 419 0.77 -9.71 -29.18
CA GLU A 419 -0.59 -9.16 -29.09
C GLU A 419 -1.10 -9.21 -27.66
N ALA A 420 -0.93 -10.35 -26.98
CA ALA A 420 -1.33 -10.50 -25.59
C ALA A 420 -0.53 -9.56 -24.65
N LEU A 421 0.78 -9.42 -24.83
CA LEU A 421 1.62 -8.52 -24.05
C LEU A 421 1.26 -7.03 -24.26
N LEU A 422 1.01 -6.64 -25.52
CA LEU A 422 0.61 -5.27 -25.87
C LEU A 422 -0.80 -4.95 -25.36
N HIS A 423 -1.73 -5.90 -25.40
CA HIS A 423 -3.05 -5.72 -24.78
C HIS A 423 -2.96 -5.61 -23.25
N ALA A 424 -2.09 -6.41 -22.60
CA ALA A 424 -1.86 -6.33 -21.16
C ALA A 424 -1.24 -5.00 -20.72
N GLY A 425 -0.60 -4.27 -21.63
CA GLY A 425 -0.11 -2.91 -21.38
C GLY A 425 -1.19 -1.85 -21.35
N TYR A 426 -2.42 -2.14 -21.80
CA TYR A 426 -3.52 -1.19 -21.89
C TYR A 426 -3.08 0.12 -22.56
N GLY A 427 -3.28 1.28 -21.89
CA GLY A 427 -2.86 2.58 -22.40
C GLY A 427 -1.35 2.81 -22.49
N ASN A 428 -0.51 1.87 -22.02
CA ASN A 428 0.96 1.91 -22.17
C ASN A 428 1.46 1.25 -23.47
N PHE A 429 0.57 0.95 -24.39
CA PHE A 429 0.88 0.31 -25.68
C PHE A 429 2.09 0.93 -26.37
N ALA A 430 2.13 2.26 -26.47
CA ALA A 430 3.18 2.96 -27.21
C ALA A 430 4.60 2.67 -26.66
N ALA A 431 4.79 2.66 -25.35
CA ALA A 431 6.07 2.38 -24.72
C ALA A 431 6.52 0.93 -24.95
N LEU A 432 5.60 -0.03 -24.85
CA LEU A 432 5.90 -1.44 -25.12
C LEU A 432 6.19 -1.68 -26.59
N ALA A 433 5.43 -1.08 -27.51
CA ALA A 433 5.66 -1.18 -28.95
C ALA A 433 7.00 -0.56 -29.36
N GLU A 434 7.37 0.59 -28.79
CA GLU A 434 8.67 1.22 -29.01
C GLU A 434 9.82 0.30 -28.56
N PHE A 435 9.70 -0.32 -27.36
CA PHE A 435 10.70 -1.28 -26.90
C PHE A 435 10.80 -2.51 -27.83
N LEU A 436 9.66 -3.06 -28.26
CA LEU A 436 9.64 -4.19 -29.19
C LEU A 436 10.26 -3.82 -30.56
N ALA A 437 10.12 -2.58 -30.99
CA ALA A 437 10.75 -2.08 -32.23
C ALA A 437 12.25 -1.79 -32.12
N GLU A 438 12.85 -1.86 -30.91
CA GLU A 438 14.28 -1.56 -30.70
C GLU A 438 15.18 -2.57 -31.43
N PRO A 439 15.99 -2.12 -32.41
CA PRO A 439 16.81 -3.04 -33.22
C PRO A 439 18.06 -3.56 -32.50
N ALA A 440 18.48 -2.93 -31.41
CA ALA A 440 19.67 -3.30 -30.66
C ALA A 440 19.56 -4.68 -29.96
N PHE A 441 18.36 -5.20 -29.79
CA PHE A 441 18.11 -6.45 -29.06
C PHE A 441 17.34 -7.45 -29.91
N VAL A 442 17.67 -8.72 -29.76
CA VAL A 442 16.92 -9.79 -30.45
C VAL A 442 15.51 -9.96 -29.89
N PRO A 443 14.51 -10.36 -30.73
CA PRO A 443 13.13 -10.49 -30.30
C PRO A 443 12.92 -11.35 -29.07
N GLU A 444 13.61 -12.48 -28.97
CA GLU A 444 13.50 -13.44 -27.86
C GLU A 444 13.91 -12.83 -26.53
N GLN A 445 14.94 -11.99 -26.49
CA GLN A 445 15.38 -11.30 -25.26
C GLN A 445 14.34 -10.29 -24.79
N LYS A 446 13.76 -9.53 -25.72
CA LYS A 446 12.69 -8.56 -25.41
C LYS A 446 11.46 -9.23 -24.82
N LEU A 447 11.01 -10.34 -25.45
CA LEU A 447 9.89 -11.12 -24.94
C LEU A 447 10.20 -11.76 -23.58
N ALA A 448 11.40 -12.34 -23.43
CA ALA A 448 11.81 -12.93 -22.16
C ALA A 448 11.83 -11.91 -21.02
N LEU A 449 12.27 -10.68 -21.27
CA LEU A 449 12.23 -9.60 -20.28
C LEU A 449 10.80 -9.21 -19.94
N LEU A 450 9.92 -8.97 -20.93
CA LEU A 450 8.53 -8.59 -20.68
C LEU A 450 7.77 -9.65 -19.89
N ARG A 451 8.03 -10.94 -20.10
CA ARG A 451 7.44 -12.05 -19.31
C ARG A 451 7.84 -12.04 -17.82
N THR A 452 8.92 -11.31 -17.45
CA THR A 452 9.31 -11.18 -16.03
C THR A 452 8.52 -10.11 -15.28
N LEU A 453 7.76 -9.28 -15.99
CA LEU A 453 7.01 -8.16 -15.43
C LEU A 453 5.58 -8.59 -15.06
N SER A 454 5.03 -7.95 -14.03
CA SER A 454 3.62 -8.09 -13.69
C SER A 454 2.74 -7.37 -14.71
N GLU A 455 1.44 -7.71 -14.75
CA GLU A 455 0.48 -6.99 -15.60
C GLU A 455 0.49 -5.49 -15.29
N LYS A 456 0.59 -5.11 -14.03
CA LYS A 456 0.64 -3.71 -13.61
C LYS A 456 1.93 -3.01 -14.06
N ASP A 457 3.06 -3.72 -14.09
CA ASP A 457 4.32 -3.19 -14.64
C ASP A 457 4.20 -2.90 -16.14
N LEU A 458 3.55 -3.77 -16.90
CA LEU A 458 3.29 -3.54 -18.32
C LEU A 458 2.46 -2.26 -18.56
N CYS A 459 1.58 -1.89 -17.61
CA CYS A 459 0.75 -0.70 -17.72
C CYS A 459 1.50 0.63 -17.53
N ASP A 460 2.69 0.62 -16.90
CA ASP A 460 3.38 1.87 -16.56
C ASP A 460 4.90 1.86 -16.78
N VAL A 461 5.50 0.72 -17.14
CA VAL A 461 6.94 0.66 -17.44
C VAL A 461 7.30 1.56 -18.63
N ARG A 462 8.41 2.28 -18.50
CA ARG A 462 8.94 3.14 -19.54
C ARG A 462 9.93 2.38 -20.41
N THR A 463 9.99 2.73 -21.70
CA THR A 463 10.90 2.13 -22.68
C THR A 463 12.36 2.16 -22.22
N GLU A 464 12.80 3.27 -21.59
CA GLU A 464 14.20 3.45 -21.16
C GLU A 464 14.59 2.45 -20.07
N VAL A 465 13.66 2.10 -19.17
CA VAL A 465 13.91 1.10 -18.12
C VAL A 465 14.12 -0.29 -18.71
N LEU A 466 13.34 -0.64 -19.73
CA LEU A 466 13.48 -1.91 -20.45
C LEU A 466 14.77 -1.97 -21.25
N ARG A 467 15.16 -0.85 -21.90
CA ARG A 467 16.45 -0.73 -22.57
C ARG A 467 17.61 -0.89 -21.61
N GLU A 468 17.64 -0.13 -20.52
CA GLU A 468 18.71 -0.21 -19.51
C GLU A 468 18.84 -1.64 -18.98
N ALA A 469 17.72 -2.34 -18.75
CA ALA A 469 17.73 -3.70 -18.28
C ALA A 469 18.47 -4.67 -19.23
N LEU A 470 18.23 -4.57 -20.53
CA LEU A 470 18.93 -5.40 -21.54
C LEU A 470 20.35 -4.92 -21.86
N MET A 471 20.62 -3.60 -21.86
CA MET A 471 21.95 -3.05 -22.04
C MET A 471 22.91 -3.44 -20.91
N SER A 472 22.40 -3.65 -19.70
CA SER A 472 23.18 -4.11 -18.55
C SER A 472 23.56 -5.59 -18.63
N ALA A 473 23.09 -6.32 -19.66
CA ALA A 473 23.53 -7.69 -19.90
C ALA A 473 25.02 -7.66 -20.29
N ALA A 474 25.90 -7.94 -19.31
CA ALA A 474 27.32 -8.08 -19.60
C ALA A 474 27.54 -9.15 -20.68
N ASP A 475 28.50 -8.94 -21.54
CA ASP A 475 28.90 -9.92 -22.54
C ASP A 475 29.17 -11.28 -21.87
N GLY A 476 28.44 -12.33 -22.31
CA GLY A 476 28.58 -13.68 -21.76
C GLY A 476 27.59 -14.08 -20.67
N LEU A 477 26.63 -13.23 -20.28
CA LEU A 477 25.54 -13.66 -19.37
C LEU A 477 24.66 -14.71 -20.06
N PRO A 478 24.28 -15.80 -19.39
CA PRO A 478 23.32 -16.78 -19.90
C PRO A 478 21.99 -16.11 -20.25
N GLN A 479 21.40 -16.50 -21.39
CA GLN A 479 20.09 -15.99 -21.85
C GLN A 479 18.94 -16.87 -21.37
N ASP A 480 19.02 -17.37 -20.15
CA ASP A 480 18.02 -18.25 -19.54
C ASP A 480 17.00 -17.48 -18.68
N ALA A 481 15.91 -18.17 -18.32
CA ALA A 481 14.85 -17.59 -17.51
C ALA A 481 15.31 -17.16 -16.10
N PHE A 482 16.35 -17.80 -15.55
CA PHE A 482 16.93 -17.46 -14.25
C PHE A 482 17.63 -16.09 -14.31
N THR A 483 18.49 -15.91 -15.31
CA THR A 483 19.20 -14.63 -15.57
C THR A 483 18.20 -13.51 -15.87
N MET A 484 17.19 -13.78 -16.72
CA MET A 484 16.14 -12.79 -16.98
C MET A 484 15.44 -12.34 -15.70
N ARG A 485 15.06 -13.27 -14.83
CA ARG A 485 14.30 -12.95 -13.60
C ARG A 485 15.16 -12.31 -12.52
N TYR A 486 16.38 -12.78 -12.28
CA TYR A 486 17.14 -12.41 -11.09
C TYR A 486 18.32 -11.45 -11.37
N VAL A 487 18.65 -11.19 -12.63
CA VAL A 487 19.69 -10.23 -13.03
C VAL A 487 19.08 -9.09 -13.83
N LEU A 488 18.37 -9.40 -14.94
CA LEU A 488 17.93 -8.38 -15.90
C LEU A 488 16.59 -7.74 -15.56
N CYS A 489 15.64 -8.46 -14.96
CA CYS A 489 14.33 -7.92 -14.57
C CYS A 489 14.51 -6.63 -13.74
N PRO A 490 13.87 -5.51 -14.14
CA PRO A 490 13.96 -4.26 -13.37
C PRO A 490 13.15 -4.31 -12.06
N ARG A 491 12.13 -5.18 -11.96
CA ARG A 491 11.30 -5.34 -10.76
C ARG A 491 12.02 -6.12 -9.67
N ILE A 492 12.07 -5.56 -8.46
CA ILE A 492 12.61 -6.23 -7.26
C ILE A 492 11.52 -6.41 -6.20
N GLY A 493 10.82 -5.36 -5.83
CA GLY A 493 9.76 -5.31 -4.83
C GLY A 493 8.53 -4.56 -5.32
N THR A 494 8.11 -3.53 -4.59
CA THR A 494 6.95 -2.68 -4.92
C THR A 494 7.35 -1.25 -5.30
N GLU A 495 8.62 -0.99 -5.56
CA GLU A 495 9.16 0.31 -5.96
C GLU A 495 8.63 0.75 -7.33
N PRO A 496 8.52 2.06 -7.62
CA PRO A 496 8.41 2.57 -8.98
C PRO A 496 9.59 2.13 -9.84
N LEU A 497 9.34 1.72 -11.08
CA LEU A 497 10.40 1.32 -12.01
C LEU A 497 11.14 2.55 -12.55
N ALA A 498 12.47 2.59 -12.38
CA ALA A 498 13.32 3.69 -12.82
C ALA A 498 14.67 3.20 -13.36
N CYS A 499 15.24 3.94 -14.29
CA CYS A 499 16.64 3.76 -14.69
C CYS A 499 17.55 4.05 -13.51
N CYS A 500 18.47 3.16 -13.21
CA CYS A 500 19.34 3.30 -12.05
C CYS A 500 20.66 2.54 -12.14
N ARG A 501 20.80 1.54 -13.01
CA ARG A 501 21.96 0.62 -12.99
C ARG A 501 23.26 1.32 -13.35
N GLU A 502 23.27 2.06 -14.47
CA GLU A 502 24.44 2.79 -14.93
C GLU A 502 24.84 3.85 -13.88
N THR A 503 23.91 4.67 -13.45
CA THR A 503 24.13 5.70 -12.43
C THR A 503 24.65 5.13 -11.11
N LEU A 504 24.16 3.97 -10.68
CA LEU A 504 24.64 3.32 -9.46
C LEU A 504 26.09 2.87 -9.57
N LEU A 505 26.50 2.36 -10.74
CA LEU A 505 27.86 1.90 -10.96
C LEU A 505 28.88 3.04 -11.01
N GLU A 506 28.48 4.26 -11.37
CA GLU A 506 29.33 5.46 -11.35
C GLU A 506 29.83 5.85 -9.95
N TYR A 507 29.11 5.44 -8.89
CA TYR A 507 29.54 5.70 -7.52
C TYR A 507 30.76 4.88 -7.07
N PHE A 508 31.19 3.88 -7.84
CA PHE A 508 32.22 2.92 -7.45
C PHE A 508 33.35 2.84 -8.46
N SER A 509 34.58 2.77 -7.93
CA SER A 509 35.76 2.48 -8.76
C SER A 509 35.72 1.03 -9.28
N GLU A 510 36.45 0.74 -10.39
CA GLU A 510 36.53 -0.61 -10.94
C GLU A 510 37.06 -1.64 -9.92
N ALA A 511 38.02 -1.24 -9.08
CA ALA A 511 38.51 -2.12 -7.98
C ALA A 511 37.44 -2.45 -6.95
N GLN A 512 36.54 -1.52 -6.64
CA GLN A 512 35.40 -1.78 -5.74
C GLN A 512 34.38 -2.71 -6.42
N LYS A 513 34.04 -2.48 -7.68
CA LYS A 513 33.14 -3.32 -8.47
C LYS A 513 33.65 -4.77 -8.53
N GLN A 514 34.93 -4.98 -8.85
CA GLN A 514 35.56 -6.30 -8.87
C GLN A 514 35.49 -6.98 -7.51
N ARG A 515 35.74 -6.24 -6.43
CA ARG A 515 35.64 -6.77 -5.05
C ARG A 515 34.21 -7.19 -4.71
N PHE A 516 33.22 -6.38 -5.08
CA PHE A 516 31.82 -6.69 -4.86
C PHE A 516 31.37 -7.95 -5.62
N CYS A 517 31.85 -8.14 -6.87
CA CYS A 517 31.59 -9.36 -7.63
C CYS A 517 32.19 -10.61 -6.97
N GLN A 518 33.36 -10.49 -6.33
CA GLN A 518 34.02 -11.61 -5.62
C GLN A 518 33.38 -11.88 -4.25
N GLN A 519 32.90 -10.87 -3.56
CA GLN A 519 32.38 -10.91 -2.21
C GLN A 519 31.12 -10.03 -2.08
N PRO A 520 29.96 -10.52 -2.55
CA PRO A 520 28.72 -9.72 -2.58
C PRO A 520 28.27 -9.17 -1.22
N GLU A 521 28.57 -9.86 -0.12
CA GLU A 521 28.31 -9.41 1.23
C GLU A 521 28.99 -8.08 1.58
N GLN A 522 30.07 -7.71 0.90
CA GLN A 522 30.72 -6.41 1.10
C GLN A 522 29.88 -5.24 0.57
N ILE A 523 28.95 -5.48 -0.38
CA ILE A 523 27.96 -4.48 -0.79
C ILE A 523 27.08 -4.13 0.40
N TRP A 524 26.60 -5.14 1.14
CA TRP A 524 25.77 -4.92 2.32
C TRP A 524 26.52 -4.18 3.43
N GLN A 525 27.75 -4.59 3.69
CA GLN A 525 28.60 -3.91 4.68
C GLN A 525 28.83 -2.45 4.29
N TRP A 526 29.08 -2.19 2.99
CA TRP A 526 29.22 -0.83 2.48
C TRP A 526 27.93 -0.02 2.65
N ILE A 527 26.77 -0.59 2.31
CA ILE A 527 25.48 0.07 2.49
C ILE A 527 25.27 0.43 3.96
N ARG A 528 25.47 -0.53 4.87
CA ARG A 528 25.29 -0.31 6.32
C ARG A 528 26.23 0.73 6.90
N GLY A 529 27.42 0.87 6.32
CA GLY A 529 28.40 1.87 6.74
C GLY A 529 28.24 3.26 6.11
N ASN A 530 27.51 3.38 4.99
CA ASN A 530 27.44 4.62 4.20
C ASN A 530 26.01 5.17 4.02
N ILE A 531 24.98 4.37 4.22
CA ILE A 531 23.57 4.78 4.10
C ILE A 531 22.95 4.75 5.51
N ARG A 532 22.71 5.91 6.06
CA ARG A 532 22.12 6.04 7.42
C ARG A 532 20.60 5.88 7.37
N GLN A 533 19.98 5.72 8.51
CA GLN A 533 18.53 5.73 8.68
C GLN A 533 18.11 7.00 9.42
N ALA A 534 16.97 7.58 9.03
CA ALA A 534 16.36 8.74 9.67
C ALA A 534 14.84 8.51 9.79
N PRO A 535 14.41 7.56 10.65
CA PRO A 535 13.00 7.14 10.71
C PRO A 535 12.04 8.30 11.01
N GLU A 536 12.49 9.34 11.71
CA GLU A 536 11.71 10.55 12.00
C GLU A 536 11.48 11.44 10.76
N ALA A 537 12.22 11.21 9.68
CA ALA A 537 12.12 11.95 8.42
C ALA A 537 11.48 11.14 7.29
N GLU A 538 11.28 9.86 7.50
CA GLU A 538 10.77 8.91 6.51
C GLU A 538 9.29 8.59 6.75
N TYR A 539 8.70 7.90 5.78
CA TYR A 539 7.42 7.20 5.92
C TYR A 539 7.62 5.76 5.48
N ARG A 540 7.48 4.81 6.39
CA ARG A 540 7.86 3.39 6.19
C ARG A 540 7.16 2.70 5.01
N GLN A 541 6.03 3.24 4.54
CA GLN A 541 5.34 2.66 3.38
C GLN A 541 5.92 3.11 2.04
N ILE A 542 6.72 4.16 2.01
CA ILE A 542 7.37 4.68 0.81
C ILE A 542 8.80 4.18 0.74
N VAL A 543 9.16 3.60 -0.39
CA VAL A 543 10.52 3.13 -0.66
C VAL A 543 11.36 4.26 -1.24
N THR A 544 12.56 4.48 -0.70
CA THR A 544 13.57 5.32 -1.34
C THR A 544 14.24 4.54 -2.48
N LEU A 545 14.14 5.06 -3.69
CA LEU A 545 14.74 4.43 -4.87
C LEU A 545 16.27 4.36 -4.74
N PRO A 546 16.94 3.38 -5.38
CA PRO A 546 18.36 3.14 -5.22
C PRO A 546 19.25 4.37 -5.50
N VAL A 547 19.01 5.11 -6.57
CA VAL A 547 19.75 6.34 -6.89
C VAL A 547 19.50 7.43 -5.85
N GLY A 548 18.27 7.55 -5.37
CA GLY A 548 17.89 8.48 -4.32
C GLY A 548 18.60 8.18 -3.00
N ALA A 549 18.66 6.91 -2.61
CA ALA A 549 19.38 6.45 -1.42
C ALA A 549 20.88 6.76 -1.51
N MET A 550 21.50 6.54 -2.67
CA MET A 550 22.91 6.88 -2.92
C MET A 550 23.16 8.39 -2.85
N ARG A 551 22.25 9.19 -3.44
CA ARG A 551 22.35 10.64 -3.47
C ARG A 551 22.22 11.27 -2.09
N LEU A 552 21.23 10.86 -1.29
CA LEU A 552 20.99 11.41 0.05
C LEU A 552 21.79 10.72 1.16
N ARG A 553 22.43 9.58 0.88
CA ARG A 553 23.08 8.74 1.89
C ARG A 553 22.16 8.43 3.08
N CYS A 554 20.87 8.36 2.80
CA CYS A 554 19.82 8.11 3.79
C CYS A 554 18.72 7.27 3.17
N ALA A 555 18.35 6.16 3.84
CA ALA A 555 17.24 5.29 3.45
C ALA A 555 16.91 4.34 4.60
N ASP A 556 15.66 3.92 4.72
CA ASP A 556 15.23 2.89 5.67
C ASP A 556 15.78 1.49 5.30
N LEU A 557 15.60 0.52 6.19
CA LEU A 557 16.12 -0.85 5.99
C LEU A 557 15.57 -1.51 4.73
N ARG A 558 14.27 -1.31 4.44
CA ARG A 558 13.63 -1.87 3.24
C ARG A 558 14.25 -1.32 1.96
N SER A 559 14.49 -0.01 1.92
CA SER A 559 15.16 0.67 0.80
C SER A 559 16.64 0.28 0.68
N GLN A 560 17.33 0.04 1.81
CA GLN A 560 18.71 -0.48 1.80
C GLN A 560 18.79 -1.90 1.21
N ARG A 561 17.80 -2.75 1.49
CA ARG A 561 17.68 -4.10 0.88
C ARG A 561 17.45 -4.01 -0.63
N LEU A 562 16.58 -3.09 -1.06
CA LEU A 562 16.34 -2.81 -2.47
C LEU A 562 17.61 -2.35 -3.18
N LEU A 563 18.36 -1.42 -2.56
CA LEU A 563 19.66 -0.93 -3.07
C LEU A 563 20.67 -2.07 -3.20
N PHE A 564 20.75 -2.97 -2.23
CA PHE A 564 21.63 -4.14 -2.30
C PHE A 564 21.31 -5.04 -3.50
N VAL A 565 20.04 -5.39 -3.67
CA VAL A 565 19.62 -6.25 -4.79
C VAL A 565 19.89 -5.57 -6.13
N MET A 566 19.60 -4.27 -6.24
CA MET A 566 19.84 -3.54 -7.48
C MET A 566 21.34 -3.42 -7.80
N LEU A 567 22.20 -3.17 -6.82
CA LEU A 567 23.66 -3.15 -7.00
C LEU A 567 24.19 -4.52 -7.45
N CYS A 568 23.71 -5.61 -6.84
CA CYS A 568 24.07 -6.96 -7.30
C CYS A 568 23.68 -7.16 -8.77
N ARG A 569 22.42 -6.84 -9.13
CA ARG A 569 21.94 -6.98 -10.51
C ARG A 569 22.68 -6.10 -11.50
N ALA A 570 23.00 -4.86 -11.13
CA ALA A 570 23.80 -3.96 -11.96
C ALA A 570 25.22 -4.47 -12.20
N LEU A 571 25.79 -5.25 -11.28
CA LEU A 571 27.08 -5.93 -11.41
C LEU A 571 26.96 -7.31 -12.10
N GLY A 572 25.80 -7.68 -12.64
CA GLY A 572 25.57 -8.97 -13.31
C GLY A 572 25.36 -10.16 -12.38
N MET A 573 25.15 -9.94 -11.09
CA MET A 573 24.93 -10.99 -10.11
C MET A 573 23.43 -11.20 -9.85
N ALA A 574 23.00 -12.47 -9.81
CA ALA A 574 21.62 -12.81 -9.51
C ALA A 574 21.30 -12.48 -8.04
N ALA A 575 20.25 -11.67 -7.82
CA ALA A 575 19.82 -11.23 -6.51
C ALA A 575 18.31 -10.99 -6.46
N ARG A 576 17.72 -11.09 -5.25
CA ARG A 576 16.30 -10.89 -4.99
C ARG A 576 16.05 -10.40 -3.58
N LEU A 577 14.82 -9.98 -3.29
CA LEU A 577 14.28 -10.02 -1.95
C LEU A 577 13.74 -11.43 -1.69
N ASN A 578 13.98 -11.98 -0.50
CA ASN A 578 13.39 -13.24 -0.10
C ASN A 578 11.86 -13.10 -0.10
N PRO A 579 11.10 -13.94 -0.81
CA PRO A 579 9.65 -13.77 -0.96
C PRO A 579 8.89 -13.86 0.36
N HIS A 580 9.42 -14.58 1.35
CA HIS A 580 8.74 -14.79 2.63
C HIS A 580 9.12 -13.72 3.67
N SER A 581 10.42 -13.41 3.78
CA SER A 581 10.94 -12.51 4.83
C SER A 581 11.24 -11.08 4.37
N GLY A 582 11.29 -10.84 3.05
CA GLY A 582 11.74 -9.57 2.49
C GLY A 582 13.22 -9.26 2.71
N ALA A 583 14.03 -10.20 3.24
CA ALA A 583 15.46 -10.03 3.39
C ALA A 583 16.18 -9.99 2.04
N ALA A 584 17.28 -9.24 1.94
CA ALA A 584 18.09 -9.21 0.73
C ALA A 584 18.84 -10.53 0.54
N GLU A 585 18.87 -11.04 -0.70
CA GLU A 585 19.57 -12.27 -1.06
C GLU A 585 20.34 -12.13 -2.37
N TYR A 586 21.51 -12.80 -2.46
CA TYR A 586 22.30 -12.98 -3.67
C TYR A 586 22.55 -14.48 -3.93
N PHE A 587 22.69 -14.86 -5.19
CA PHE A 587 22.87 -16.26 -5.59
C PHE A 587 24.35 -16.63 -5.61
N SER A 588 24.74 -17.66 -4.86
CA SER A 588 26.09 -18.22 -4.82
C SER A 588 26.06 -19.70 -4.47
N GLY A 589 26.93 -20.49 -5.07
CA GLY A 589 27.02 -21.93 -4.77
C GLY A 589 25.72 -22.72 -4.99
N GLY A 590 24.90 -22.32 -5.97
CA GLY A 590 23.65 -23.00 -6.32
C GLY A 590 22.45 -22.64 -5.45
N ARG A 591 22.53 -21.64 -4.58
CA ARG A 591 21.45 -21.22 -3.70
C ARG A 591 21.48 -19.71 -3.44
N PHE A 592 20.33 -19.16 -2.98
CA PHE A 592 20.26 -17.81 -2.48
C PHE A 592 20.77 -17.73 -1.03
N LEU A 593 21.60 -16.72 -0.76
CA LEU A 593 22.21 -16.44 0.53
C LEU A 593 21.89 -15.01 0.95
N SER A 594 21.57 -14.79 2.21
CA SER A 594 21.39 -13.44 2.74
C SER A 594 22.72 -12.89 3.27
N PRO A 595 23.07 -11.62 2.98
CA PRO A 595 24.19 -10.94 3.61
C PRO A 595 23.87 -10.43 5.02
N GLU A 596 22.59 -10.55 5.46
CA GLU A 596 22.10 -10.07 6.76
C GLU A 596 22.34 -11.11 7.84
N GLU A 597 22.80 -10.67 9.01
CA GLU A 597 22.97 -11.57 10.16
C GLU A 597 21.64 -12.22 10.58
N GLY A 598 21.67 -13.49 10.96
CA GLY A 598 20.51 -14.23 11.45
C GLY A 598 19.50 -14.66 10.36
N GLN A 599 19.75 -14.37 9.08
CA GLN A 599 18.86 -14.72 7.95
C GLN A 599 19.29 -16.01 7.23
N THR A 600 20.02 -16.90 7.90
CA THR A 600 20.44 -18.18 7.30
C THR A 600 19.28 -19.18 7.33
N ILE A 601 18.78 -19.57 6.17
CA ILE A 601 17.79 -20.63 6.02
C ILE A 601 18.46 -21.97 6.38
N SER A 602 18.04 -22.57 7.49
CA SER A 602 18.55 -23.85 7.95
C SER A 602 17.50 -24.72 8.65
N ALA A 603 16.22 -24.34 8.53
CA ALA A 603 15.09 -25.05 9.11
C ALA A 603 14.00 -25.26 8.06
N ALA A 604 13.04 -26.14 8.32
CA ALA A 604 11.90 -26.36 7.44
C ALA A 604 10.61 -26.55 8.26
N LEU A 605 9.50 -26.16 7.67
CA LEU A 605 8.16 -26.40 8.19
C LEU A 605 7.37 -27.20 7.14
N CYS A 606 6.82 -28.35 7.52
CA CYS A 606 5.83 -29.07 6.73
C CYS A 606 4.44 -28.80 7.30
N LEU A 607 3.68 -27.97 6.62
CA LEU A 607 2.25 -27.78 6.88
C LEU A 607 1.48 -28.94 6.27
N GLN A 608 0.62 -29.58 7.04
CA GLN A 608 -0.13 -30.77 6.60
C GLN A 608 -1.64 -30.50 6.65
N LYS A 609 -2.35 -31.03 5.66
CA LYS A 609 -3.81 -31.06 5.59
C LYS A 609 -4.31 -32.51 5.51
N ARG A 610 -5.57 -32.74 5.89
CA ARG A 610 -6.19 -34.04 5.72
C ARG A 610 -6.50 -34.28 4.24
N PRO A 611 -6.53 -35.55 3.80
CA PRO A 611 -6.96 -35.88 2.42
C PRO A 611 -8.35 -35.31 2.12
N GLY A 612 -8.50 -34.67 0.97
CA GLY A 612 -9.77 -34.07 0.54
C GLY A 612 -10.05 -32.65 1.08
N GLU A 613 -9.26 -32.15 2.05
CA GLU A 613 -9.37 -30.75 2.50
C GLU A 613 -8.72 -29.79 1.51
N THR A 614 -9.32 -28.60 1.36
CA THR A 614 -8.74 -27.46 0.66
C THR A 614 -8.32 -26.42 1.68
N TRP A 615 -7.10 -25.88 1.51
CA TRP A 615 -6.53 -24.84 2.37
C TRP A 615 -5.81 -23.83 1.51
N GLN A 616 -6.12 -22.55 1.67
CA GLN A 616 -5.51 -21.44 0.97
C GLN A 616 -4.79 -20.52 1.95
N ALA A 617 -3.51 -20.26 1.70
CA ALA A 617 -2.74 -19.28 2.47
C ALA A 617 -3.34 -17.88 2.29
N GLY A 618 -3.38 -17.10 3.37
CA GLY A 618 -3.99 -15.76 3.39
C GLY A 618 -5.52 -15.74 3.37
N ALA A 619 -6.18 -16.92 3.36
CA ALA A 619 -7.63 -17.03 3.45
C ALA A 619 -8.07 -18.00 4.54
N ASP A 620 -7.42 -19.18 4.61
CA ASP A 620 -7.75 -20.22 5.59
C ASP A 620 -6.69 -20.35 6.68
N PHE A 621 -5.45 -19.98 6.37
CA PHE A 621 -4.33 -19.98 7.32
C PHE A 621 -3.27 -18.96 6.94
N GLY A 622 -2.55 -18.49 7.96
CA GLY A 622 -1.36 -17.64 7.84
C GLY A 622 -0.23 -18.15 8.71
N LEU A 623 1.00 -17.82 8.32
CA LEU A 623 2.22 -18.11 9.06
C LEU A 623 2.93 -16.79 9.38
N SER A 624 3.31 -16.61 10.64
CA SER A 624 4.09 -15.45 11.08
C SER A 624 5.34 -15.90 11.83
N VAL A 625 6.41 -15.12 11.75
CA VAL A 625 7.64 -15.28 12.54
C VAL A 625 7.72 -14.23 13.63
N ARG A 626 8.20 -14.62 14.81
CA ARG A 626 8.47 -13.68 15.91
C ARG A 626 9.80 -12.96 15.70
N THR A 627 9.74 -11.64 15.60
CA THR A 627 10.89 -10.74 15.47
C THR A 627 11.09 -9.92 16.75
N SER A 628 12.13 -9.06 16.79
CA SER A 628 12.27 -8.02 17.83
C SER A 628 11.04 -7.10 17.85
N ASP A 629 10.46 -6.81 16.69
CA ASP A 629 9.40 -5.83 16.51
C ASP A 629 7.97 -6.40 16.61
N GLY A 630 7.85 -7.68 16.93
CA GLY A 630 6.57 -8.36 17.05
C GLY A 630 6.43 -9.54 16.10
N TRP A 631 5.21 -9.88 15.71
CA TRP A 631 4.93 -10.91 14.75
C TRP A 631 4.93 -10.33 13.33
N MET A 632 5.72 -10.93 12.45
CA MET A 632 5.82 -10.57 11.03
C MET A 632 5.19 -11.68 10.20
N PRO A 633 4.12 -11.40 9.44
CA PRO A 633 3.53 -12.39 8.53
C PRO A 633 4.51 -12.73 7.41
N LEU A 634 4.50 -13.99 6.99
CA LEU A 634 5.28 -14.51 5.88
C LEU A 634 4.39 -14.69 4.65
N ASP A 635 4.83 -14.21 3.51
CA ASP A 635 4.13 -14.44 2.26
C ASP A 635 4.33 -15.89 1.79
N LEU A 636 3.23 -16.61 1.66
CA LEU A 636 3.19 -18.00 1.19
C LEU A 636 2.55 -18.15 -0.19
N SER A 637 2.28 -17.05 -0.88
CA SER A 637 1.51 -17.02 -2.14
C SER A 637 2.19 -17.79 -3.29
N GLU A 638 3.53 -17.86 -3.29
CA GLU A 638 4.30 -18.61 -4.29
C GLU A 638 4.39 -20.12 -3.98
N LEU A 639 3.91 -20.57 -2.82
CA LEU A 639 4.00 -21.97 -2.42
C LEU A 639 2.76 -22.75 -2.85
N SER A 640 2.97 -24.02 -3.19
CA SER A 640 1.90 -24.92 -3.60
C SER A 640 1.89 -26.21 -2.77
N TRP A 641 0.71 -26.80 -2.64
CA TRP A 641 0.53 -28.10 -2.00
C TRP A 641 1.10 -29.23 -2.87
N GLN A 642 2.01 -30.02 -2.29
CA GLN A 642 2.47 -31.28 -2.87
C GLN A 642 1.75 -32.43 -2.17
N GLY A 643 0.64 -32.88 -2.77
CA GLY A 643 -0.29 -33.78 -2.10
C GLY A 643 -0.93 -33.11 -0.88
N ASN A 644 -0.67 -33.66 0.29
CA ASN A 644 -1.20 -33.14 1.57
C ASN A 644 -0.19 -32.32 2.38
N CYS A 645 0.98 -32.02 1.82
CA CYS A 645 2.04 -31.26 2.49
C CYS A 645 2.42 -30.02 1.69
N MET A 646 2.64 -28.89 2.40
CA MET A 646 3.27 -27.68 1.89
C MET A 646 4.54 -27.45 2.71
N THR A 647 5.70 -27.39 2.05
CA THR A 647 6.99 -27.20 2.71
C THR A 647 7.45 -25.75 2.60
N VAL A 648 7.78 -25.14 3.73
CA VAL A 648 8.33 -23.79 3.83
C VAL A 648 9.74 -23.89 4.38
N LEU A 649 10.72 -23.31 3.68
CA LEU A 649 12.10 -23.21 4.14
C LEU A 649 12.26 -21.94 4.96
N LEU A 650 12.82 -22.04 6.18
CA LEU A 650 12.79 -21.00 7.19
C LEU A 650 14.15 -20.84 7.88
N CYS A 651 14.34 -19.68 8.51
CA CYS A 651 15.36 -19.49 9.54
C CYS A 651 14.94 -20.18 10.83
N PRO A 652 15.89 -20.57 11.73
CA PRO A 652 15.52 -20.99 13.08
C PRO A 652 14.78 -19.86 13.80
N GLY A 653 13.74 -20.20 14.55
CA GLY A 653 12.95 -19.15 15.20
C GLY A 653 11.64 -19.65 15.83
N ILE A 654 10.85 -18.71 16.30
CA ILE A 654 9.53 -18.96 16.84
C ILE A 654 8.49 -18.52 15.82
N TYR A 655 7.54 -19.39 15.54
CA TYR A 655 6.54 -19.23 14.52
C TYR A 655 5.14 -19.35 15.08
N ARG A 656 4.20 -18.72 14.40
CA ARG A 656 2.76 -18.76 14.69
C ARG A 656 2.02 -19.19 13.42
N VAL A 657 1.22 -20.23 13.51
CA VAL A 657 0.18 -20.54 12.54
C VAL A 657 -1.14 -20.06 13.11
N LEU A 658 -1.87 -19.29 12.35
CA LEU A 658 -3.25 -18.90 12.63
C LEU A 658 -4.15 -19.48 11.55
N THR A 659 -5.23 -20.13 11.94
CA THR A 659 -6.28 -20.59 11.03
C THR A 659 -7.60 -19.97 11.44
N ASP A 660 -8.50 -19.76 10.51
CA ASP A 660 -9.78 -19.17 10.82
C ASP A 660 -10.97 -19.72 10.01
N ASN A 661 -12.16 -19.51 10.56
CA ASN A 661 -13.46 -19.69 9.92
C ASN A 661 -14.26 -18.41 10.20
N ARG A 662 -14.55 -17.67 9.14
CA ARG A 662 -15.41 -16.48 9.25
C ARG A 662 -16.87 -16.89 9.10
N LEU A 663 -17.69 -16.44 10.07
CA LEU A 663 -19.11 -16.71 10.09
C LEU A 663 -19.89 -15.66 9.27
N PRO A 664 -21.11 -15.98 8.81
CA PRO A 664 -21.92 -15.04 8.02
C PRO A 664 -22.23 -13.71 8.75
N ASN A 665 -22.34 -13.69 10.08
CA ASN A 665 -22.51 -12.47 10.88
C ASN A 665 -21.23 -11.62 11.01
N GLY A 666 -20.10 -12.12 10.46
CA GLY A 666 -18.79 -11.50 10.52
C GLY A 666 -17.91 -11.94 11.69
N ASP A 667 -18.44 -12.69 12.67
CA ASP A 667 -17.63 -13.26 13.75
C ASP A 667 -16.59 -14.24 13.21
N LEU A 668 -15.49 -14.42 13.95
CA LEU A 668 -14.40 -15.28 13.53
C LEU A 668 -14.13 -16.37 14.55
N ARG A 669 -14.06 -17.62 14.09
CA ARG A 669 -13.58 -18.78 14.83
C ARG A 669 -12.15 -19.07 14.43
N ALA A 670 -11.16 -18.65 15.20
CA ALA A 670 -9.74 -18.81 14.93
C ALA A 670 -9.08 -19.88 15.80
N ALA A 671 -8.10 -20.58 15.28
CA ALA A 671 -7.21 -21.44 16.05
C ALA A 671 -5.76 -20.99 15.83
N ARG A 672 -5.00 -20.89 16.92
CA ARG A 672 -3.61 -20.42 16.94
C ARG A 672 -2.69 -21.51 17.46
N LEU A 673 -1.54 -21.66 16.82
CA LEU A 673 -0.44 -22.52 17.27
C LEU A 673 0.87 -21.75 17.23
N ASP A 674 1.49 -21.55 18.40
CA ASP A 674 2.84 -21.00 18.50
C ASP A 674 3.83 -22.16 18.76
N PHE A 675 4.97 -22.18 18.01
CA PHE A 675 5.96 -23.24 18.08
C PHE A 675 7.34 -22.72 17.72
N GLN A 676 8.39 -23.49 18.09
CA GLN A 676 9.77 -23.18 17.78
C GLN A 676 10.34 -24.20 16.79
N ILE A 677 11.20 -23.74 15.88
CA ILE A 677 11.99 -24.59 14.99
C ILE A 677 13.47 -24.25 15.18
N ASP A 678 14.27 -25.24 15.52
CA ASP A 678 15.72 -25.10 15.67
C ASP A 678 16.46 -25.32 14.35
N ALA A 679 17.72 -24.87 14.29
CA ALA A 679 18.59 -25.08 13.12
C ALA A 679 18.75 -26.58 12.78
N GLY A 680 18.64 -26.90 11.48
CA GLY A 680 18.73 -28.27 10.97
C GLY A 680 17.51 -29.14 11.26
N LYS A 681 16.42 -28.57 11.80
CA LYS A 681 15.20 -29.32 12.13
C LYS A 681 14.08 -29.05 11.14
N THR A 682 13.20 -30.04 11.02
CA THR A 682 11.91 -29.91 10.32
C THR A 682 10.79 -30.05 11.33
N ALA A 683 9.92 -29.04 11.42
CA ALA A 683 8.69 -29.13 12.19
C ALA A 683 7.55 -29.62 11.25
N CYS A 684 6.63 -30.42 11.78
CA CYS A 684 5.40 -30.80 11.07
C CYS A 684 4.19 -30.28 11.84
N VAL A 685 3.34 -29.53 11.18
CA VAL A 685 2.12 -28.95 11.75
C VAL A 685 0.92 -29.42 10.97
N GLN A 686 0.04 -30.19 11.62
CA GLN A 686 -1.26 -30.53 11.06
C GLN A 686 -2.21 -29.33 11.22
N LEU A 687 -2.69 -28.77 10.11
CA LEU A 687 -3.64 -27.65 10.13
C LEU A 687 -4.98 -28.08 10.75
N GLN A 688 -5.55 -27.21 11.55
CA GLN A 688 -6.83 -27.43 12.24
C GLN A 688 -7.65 -26.13 12.22
N LYS A 689 -8.94 -26.24 11.91
CA LYS A 689 -9.92 -25.16 12.09
C LYS A 689 -10.76 -25.44 13.34
N GLN A 690 -11.22 -24.36 13.99
CA GLN A 690 -12.26 -24.52 15.00
C GLN A 690 -13.52 -25.06 14.35
N PRO A 691 -14.18 -26.05 14.98
CA PRO A 691 -15.48 -26.51 14.49
C PRO A 691 -16.51 -25.40 14.60
N VAL A 692 -17.39 -25.32 13.61
CA VAL A 692 -18.52 -24.39 13.53
C VAL A 692 -19.79 -25.22 13.52
N ALA A 693 -20.74 -24.90 14.38
CA ALA A 693 -22.04 -25.57 14.39
C ALA A 693 -22.85 -25.11 13.16
N PHE A 694 -23.64 -26.03 12.58
CA PHE A 694 -24.47 -25.69 11.43
C PHE A 694 -25.41 -24.49 11.68
N ALA A 695 -25.95 -24.38 12.89
CA ALA A 695 -26.78 -23.23 13.28
C ALA A 695 -26.05 -21.87 13.25
N GLU A 696 -24.71 -21.85 13.37
CA GLU A 696 -23.90 -20.62 13.28
C GLU A 696 -23.67 -20.19 11.81
N LEU A 697 -23.91 -21.10 10.87
CA LEU A 697 -23.83 -20.83 9.43
C LEU A 697 -25.18 -20.40 8.85
N ALA A 698 -26.26 -20.61 9.60
CA ALA A 698 -27.60 -20.19 9.18
C ALA A 698 -27.72 -18.65 9.30
N VAL A 699 -28.11 -18.01 8.22
CA VAL A 699 -28.46 -16.59 8.18
C VAL A 699 -29.96 -16.52 7.93
N ASP A 700 -30.69 -15.81 8.80
CA ASP A 700 -32.11 -15.53 8.56
C ASP A 700 -32.21 -14.49 7.43
N PHE A 701 -32.48 -14.97 6.23
CA PHE A 701 -32.84 -14.11 5.10
C PHE A 701 -34.34 -13.94 5.06
N THR A 702 -34.84 -12.72 5.04
CA THR A 702 -36.21 -12.45 4.62
C THR A 702 -36.24 -12.28 3.11
N LEU A 703 -37.20 -12.87 2.43
CA LEU A 703 -37.38 -12.76 0.96
C LEU A 703 -37.50 -11.31 0.47
N ALA A 704 -37.78 -10.37 1.38
CA ALA A 704 -37.82 -8.94 1.08
C ALA A 704 -36.42 -8.31 0.89
N ASP A 705 -35.34 -8.99 1.31
CA ASP A 705 -33.96 -8.48 1.21
C ASP A 705 -33.31 -8.83 -0.12
N PHE A 706 -33.97 -9.62 -0.97
CA PHE A 706 -33.47 -10.05 -2.27
C PHE A 706 -34.33 -9.50 -3.44
N GLU A 707 -33.88 -8.43 -4.06
CA GLU A 707 -34.24 -8.19 -5.46
C GLU A 707 -33.38 -9.12 -6.32
N ALA A 708 -34.02 -10.01 -7.07
CA ALA A 708 -33.36 -11.05 -7.89
C ALA A 708 -32.29 -10.49 -8.87
N GLU A 709 -32.36 -9.20 -9.21
CA GLU A 709 -31.37 -8.48 -10.04
C GLU A 709 -30.09 -8.14 -9.26
N ALA A 710 -30.14 -7.96 -7.94
CA ALA A 710 -28.96 -7.67 -7.12
C ALA A 710 -28.04 -8.90 -7.02
N LEU A 711 -28.56 -10.12 -7.12
CA LEU A 711 -27.77 -11.37 -7.12
C LEU A 711 -26.97 -11.58 -8.42
N ALA A 712 -27.33 -10.94 -9.52
CA ALA A 712 -26.62 -11.08 -10.79
C ALA A 712 -25.23 -10.41 -10.80
N GLY A 713 -24.92 -9.55 -9.82
CA GLY A 713 -23.63 -8.87 -9.66
C GLY A 713 -22.67 -9.48 -8.64
N PHE A 714 -23.14 -10.39 -7.79
CA PHE A 714 -22.29 -11.04 -6.79
C PHE A 714 -21.59 -12.27 -7.39
N SER A 715 -20.31 -12.13 -7.72
CA SER A 715 -19.42 -13.28 -7.93
C SER A 715 -18.75 -13.62 -6.60
N ASP A 716 -19.19 -14.68 -5.94
CA ASP A 716 -18.40 -15.33 -4.91
C ASP A 716 -17.09 -15.84 -5.55
N ARG A 717 -15.99 -15.82 -4.82
CA ARG A 717 -14.69 -16.37 -5.25
C ARG A 717 -14.73 -17.87 -5.61
N ARG A 718 -15.83 -18.57 -5.35
CA ARG A 718 -16.07 -19.99 -5.60
C ARG A 718 -16.93 -20.31 -6.85
N GLY A 719 -17.39 -19.28 -7.57
CA GLY A 719 -18.16 -19.45 -8.80
C GLY A 719 -19.68 -19.38 -8.62
N LYS A 720 -20.37 -18.95 -9.69
CA LYS A 720 -21.80 -18.60 -9.72
C LYS A 720 -22.79 -19.73 -9.35
N ASP A 721 -22.32 -20.97 -9.25
CA ASP A 721 -23.20 -22.13 -9.08
C ASP A 721 -23.55 -22.47 -7.61
N SER A 722 -22.78 -21.98 -6.65
CA SER A 722 -23.01 -22.31 -5.23
C SER A 722 -24.16 -21.52 -4.59
N LEU A 723 -24.40 -20.29 -5.02
CA LEU A 723 -25.52 -19.47 -4.52
C LEU A 723 -26.86 -19.90 -5.13
N ARG A 724 -26.85 -20.39 -6.37
CA ARG A 724 -28.06 -20.89 -7.04
C ARG A 724 -28.53 -22.20 -6.40
N ALA A 725 -27.60 -23.11 -6.08
CA ALA A 725 -27.90 -24.35 -5.38
C ALA A 725 -28.41 -24.15 -3.95
N ALA A 726 -27.92 -23.10 -3.25
CA ALA A 726 -28.38 -22.75 -1.91
C ALA A 726 -29.76 -22.05 -1.90
N ALA A 727 -30.16 -21.42 -3.00
CA ALA A 727 -31.47 -20.78 -3.14
C ALA A 727 -32.56 -21.78 -3.64
N GLU A 728 -32.15 -22.89 -4.24
CA GLU A 728 -33.04 -23.97 -4.74
C GLU A 728 -33.23 -25.11 -3.70
N ALA A 729 -32.42 -25.12 -2.59
CA ALA A 729 -32.53 -26.04 -1.46
C ALA A 729 -33.26 -25.41 -0.27
#